data_e750e5ef5eeacaf55b54e421e46ae306
#
_entry.id   e750e5ef5eeacaf55b54e421e46ae306
#
_cell.length_a   1.000
_cell.length_b   1.000
_cell.length_c   1.000
_cell.angle_alpha   90.00
_cell.angle_beta   90.00
_cell.angle_gamma   90.00
#
_symmetry.space_group_name_H-M   'P 1'
#
loop_
_entity.id
_entity.type
_entity.pdbx_description
1 polymer ?
#
loop_
_entity_poly.entity_id
_entity_poly.type
_entity_poly.pdbx_seq_one_letter_code
_entity_poly.pdbx_strand_id
1 'polypeptide(L)'
;MKNCKLLVLLLSVCIACHATLQSGNAHFIVKNLKTEYAVTPLGLDVELPRFSWQMESLGAERGLQQTAYQIIVSDEKGNIVWDSGKTQNGFSLNVVYNGTSLQPSTRYSWTVTVWNQRGEQMSETSWFETGLMSCDSTYQGWKDAKWIGGSDQDMVLYSHYLPVFRLEYTIQLNEILKSTCAGLVYGANDARLMDKNKNLYHLENGKNESYIKVELDIAPISMKKEAILNVYRVGYHPNDKPDMPFASFSIPKNLIHKDNMYGCHTITLSSDLGFTKFYIDNVEKEIGVVNLNPLGRGGDFIAFPVVGDMGFIVPAEQAVSFSKVKIMNFRSPQNVITTVKDEAYQIFGGTNGALEIFTPKGKSSPMLRTVFTSPDTGVVKARLYVTARGIYEIYINGQRVGEDYFNPGVTQYNKTHLYQTFDVTDYVQIGQNAIGAFLAEGWWSGGATFTGENWNFFGDRQSLLAKLVITYKDGHEKVIVTDPSTWQYCNNGPVLYGSLFQGEVYDALKDSEMEGWNTALYTPNESWKPAVEVALNGHISTSGNPNMPWVDDYSNYKLVGQFGQTVKAVNELTAISVEEVRPKVFVYDMGQNMVGVPQIQLSGMKPGTKICLRYAEVKYPDLPEYEGSIGMIMLENIRAAMAQDIYITRGGRETIHPRFTYHGYRFVEITGIDAPLATEAVKGIVLSSIHNFASSYETSNTLVNKLWKNITWSSSGNFLSIPTDCPQRNERLGWAGDISVFSRTATYLADVSQFLRRYVQSMRDVQRSDGRFPDIAPLGGGFGGLLWGSAGITVPWECYQQYGDKRLLNEHYDAMSQYIQYILDKMIEKETGLLVQNRAWGDLGDWLGLEDEKNDKSLLWEAYFIYDLELMNKIATILGKQMDAERFSKLYAERKTFFNKTYIRPNDGKTIFSSF
;
A
#
# COMPACT_ATOMS: atom_id res chain seq x y z
N MET A 1 7.65 -37.10 -25.16
CA MET A 1 7.11 -37.33 -23.82
C MET A 1 7.70 -38.60 -23.21
N LYS A 2 9.02 -38.72 -23.04
CA LYS A 2 9.68 -39.80 -22.31
C LYS A 2 11.00 -39.41 -21.62
N ASN A 3 11.43 -38.14 -21.69
CA ASN A 3 12.71 -37.69 -21.10
C ASN A 3 12.59 -36.72 -19.93
N CYS A 4 11.37 -36.48 -19.40
CA CYS A 4 11.17 -35.55 -18.27
C CYS A 4 10.99 -36.23 -16.90
N LYS A 5 10.99 -37.58 -16.84
CA LYS A 5 10.87 -38.29 -15.56
C LYS A 5 12.20 -38.78 -14.95
N LEU A 6 13.33 -38.59 -15.64
CA LEU A 6 14.63 -39.00 -15.13
C LEU A 6 15.43 -37.87 -14.44
N LEU A 7 15.03 -36.59 -14.63
CA LEU A 7 15.73 -35.45 -14.01
C LEU A 7 15.22 -35.14 -12.61
N VAL A 8 13.96 -35.53 -12.29
CA VAL A 8 13.39 -35.30 -10.95
C VAL A 8 13.85 -36.35 -9.92
N LEU A 9 14.35 -37.51 -10.38
CA LEU A 9 14.87 -38.54 -9.49
C LEU A 9 16.35 -38.37 -9.14
N LEU A 10 17.10 -37.52 -9.84
CA LEU A 10 18.51 -37.27 -9.56
C LEU A 10 18.73 -36.03 -8.64
N LEU A 11 17.77 -35.12 -8.53
CA LEU A 11 17.82 -34.02 -7.53
C LEU A 11 17.34 -34.44 -6.14
N SER A 12 16.57 -35.52 -6.01
CA SER A 12 16.17 -36.04 -4.70
C SER A 12 17.21 -36.99 -4.08
N VAL A 13 18.27 -37.35 -4.77
CA VAL A 13 19.33 -38.23 -4.25
C VAL A 13 20.56 -37.47 -3.76
N CYS A 14 20.75 -36.18 -4.16
CA CYS A 14 21.86 -35.36 -3.69
C CYS A 14 21.61 -34.63 -2.35
N ILE A 15 20.38 -34.61 -1.80
CA ILE A 15 20.09 -34.05 -0.47
C ILE A 15 20.18 -35.13 0.64
N ALA A 16 20.28 -36.39 0.29
CA ALA A 16 20.31 -37.49 1.25
C ALA A 16 21.72 -38.01 1.65
N CYS A 17 22.80 -37.32 1.27
CA CYS A 17 24.16 -37.80 1.50
C CYS A 17 25.03 -37.06 2.50
N HIS A 18 24.44 -36.25 3.43
CA HIS A 18 25.22 -35.63 4.52
C HIS A 18 24.64 -35.87 5.94
N ALA A 19 23.83 -36.88 6.12
CA ALA A 19 23.31 -37.26 7.45
C ALA A 19 23.73 -38.70 7.79
N THR A 20 25.02 -38.93 7.90
CA THR A 20 25.53 -40.19 8.49
C THR A 20 26.67 -39.91 9.44
N LEU A 21 26.28 -39.37 10.64
CA LEU A 21 27.08 -39.54 11.84
C LEU A 21 26.16 -39.80 13.04
N GLN A 22 26.11 -41.07 13.43
CA GLN A 22 25.53 -41.63 14.66
C GLN A 22 24.01 -41.40 14.89
N SER A 23 23.17 -42.17 14.16
CA SER A 23 21.87 -42.53 14.69
C SER A 23 22.06 -43.67 15.74
N GLY A 24 22.28 -43.27 16.97
CA GLY A 24 21.84 -44.09 18.08
C GLY A 24 20.31 -44.28 17.95
N ASN A 25 19.72 -45.33 18.53
CA ASN A 25 18.30 -45.66 18.53
C ASN A 25 17.41 -44.55 19.13
N ALA A 26 17.45 -43.31 18.57
CA ALA A 26 16.63 -42.25 19.07
C ALA A 26 15.21 -42.40 18.51
N HIS A 27 14.21 -42.38 19.41
CA HIS A 27 12.81 -42.51 19.05
C HIS A 27 12.15 -41.22 18.62
N PHE A 28 12.95 -40.17 18.36
CA PHE A 28 12.48 -38.83 17.95
C PHE A 28 13.44 -38.18 16.94
N ILE A 29 12.92 -37.20 16.24
CA ILE A 29 13.70 -36.27 15.39
C ILE A 29 13.55 -34.83 15.90
N VAL A 30 14.54 -33.99 15.53
CA VAL A 30 14.48 -32.52 15.69
C VAL A 30 14.14 -31.95 14.33
N LYS A 31 13.16 -31.05 14.27
CA LYS A 31 12.68 -30.44 13.02
C LYS A 31 12.24 -29.00 13.21
N ASN A 32 11.85 -28.36 12.11
CA ASN A 32 11.33 -26.99 12.10
C ASN A 32 12.27 -25.99 12.78
N LEU A 33 13.57 -26.10 12.46
CA LEU A 33 14.57 -25.16 12.95
C LEU A 33 14.28 -23.77 12.38
N LYS A 34 14.17 -22.79 13.27
CA LYS A 34 13.90 -21.39 12.90
C LYS A 34 14.87 -20.45 13.59
N THR A 35 15.30 -19.42 12.86
CA THR A 35 16.01 -18.26 13.39
C THR A 35 15.11 -17.04 13.23
N GLU A 36 14.78 -16.33 14.33
CA GLU A 36 13.83 -15.21 14.35
C GLU A 36 12.51 -15.55 13.63
N TYR A 37 11.94 -16.73 13.92
CA TYR A 37 10.71 -17.30 13.35
C TYR A 37 10.77 -17.65 11.87
N ALA A 38 11.88 -17.43 11.16
CA ALA A 38 12.04 -17.78 9.76
C ALA A 38 12.92 -19.02 9.56
N VAL A 39 12.64 -19.77 8.50
CA VAL A 39 13.47 -20.89 8.05
C VAL A 39 14.58 -20.31 7.19
N THR A 40 15.83 -20.54 7.58
CA THR A 40 17.04 -20.08 6.84
C THR A 40 16.95 -18.62 6.35
N PRO A 41 16.71 -17.64 7.26
CA PRO A 41 16.54 -16.24 6.85
C PRO A 41 17.80 -15.67 6.22
N LEU A 42 17.58 -14.86 5.17
CA LEU A 42 18.61 -14.12 4.46
C LEU A 42 18.46 -12.62 4.73
N GLY A 43 19.54 -11.95 5.11
CA GLY A 43 19.52 -10.52 5.37
C GLY A 43 19.00 -10.12 6.76
N LEU A 44 19.27 -10.92 7.77
CA LEU A 44 18.81 -10.70 9.15
C LEU A 44 19.57 -9.56 9.83
N ASP A 45 18.93 -8.47 10.18
CA ASP A 45 19.51 -7.34 10.94
C ASP A 45 19.18 -7.44 12.44
N VAL A 46 19.56 -8.54 13.05
CA VAL A 46 19.37 -8.79 14.51
C VAL A 46 20.70 -9.18 15.14
N GLU A 47 21.16 -8.37 16.09
CA GLU A 47 22.44 -8.62 16.79
C GLU A 47 22.44 -9.89 17.62
N LEU A 48 21.33 -10.18 18.28
CA LEU A 48 21.13 -11.34 19.15
C LEU A 48 19.94 -12.18 18.63
N PRO A 49 20.11 -12.95 17.55
CA PRO A 49 19.03 -13.76 16.99
C PRO A 49 18.59 -14.85 17.97
N ARG A 50 17.35 -15.29 17.80
CA ARG A 50 16.75 -16.34 18.62
C ARG A 50 16.53 -17.59 17.80
N PHE A 51 16.83 -18.73 18.41
CA PHE A 51 16.67 -20.05 17.81
C PHE A 51 15.44 -20.76 18.36
N SER A 52 14.76 -21.50 17.50
CA SER A 52 13.64 -22.35 17.88
C SER A 52 13.65 -23.64 17.08
N TRP A 53 13.15 -24.72 17.66
CA TRP A 53 13.03 -26.03 17.04
C TRP A 53 11.87 -26.81 17.62
N GLN A 54 11.53 -27.95 17.02
CA GLN A 54 10.52 -28.87 17.50
C GLN A 54 11.09 -30.28 17.64
N MET A 55 10.61 -31.02 18.63
CA MET A 55 10.89 -32.45 18.80
C MET A 55 9.66 -33.26 18.37
N GLU A 56 9.83 -34.26 17.53
CA GLU A 56 8.76 -35.13 17.05
C GLU A 56 9.09 -36.59 17.29
N SER A 57 8.13 -37.33 17.84
CA SER A 57 8.23 -38.79 18.01
C SER A 57 8.20 -39.51 16.67
N LEU A 58 9.08 -40.51 16.47
CA LEU A 58 9.11 -41.36 15.29
C LEU A 58 8.12 -42.53 15.33
N GLY A 59 7.35 -42.67 16.40
CA GLY A 59 6.41 -43.75 16.58
C GLY A 59 5.16 -43.36 17.37
N ALA A 60 4.51 -44.39 17.92
CA ALA A 60 3.32 -44.21 18.76
C ALA A 60 3.63 -43.72 20.19
N GLU A 61 4.86 -43.42 20.49
CA GLU A 61 5.28 -42.96 21.82
C GLU A 61 4.71 -41.61 22.17
N ARG A 62 4.24 -41.51 23.40
CA ARG A 62 3.69 -40.28 23.97
C ARG A 62 4.52 -39.83 25.18
N GLY A 63 4.48 -38.54 25.50
CA GLY A 63 5.15 -37.98 26.68
C GLY A 63 6.65 -37.85 26.53
N LEU A 64 7.19 -37.82 25.30
CA LEU A 64 8.59 -37.44 25.09
C LEU A 64 8.79 -35.96 25.46
N GLN A 65 9.81 -35.70 26.26
CA GLN A 65 10.14 -34.39 26.78
C GLN A 65 11.61 -34.08 26.57
N GLN A 66 11.92 -32.91 26.12
CA GLN A 66 13.27 -32.36 26.13
C GLN A 66 13.71 -32.10 27.57
N THR A 67 14.90 -32.54 27.90
CA THR A 67 15.52 -32.25 29.21
C THR A 67 16.73 -31.33 29.09
N ALA A 68 17.41 -31.36 27.95
CA ALA A 68 18.55 -30.49 27.69
C ALA A 68 18.70 -30.17 26.21
N TYR A 69 19.42 -29.12 25.89
CA TYR A 69 19.88 -28.80 24.54
C TYR A 69 21.34 -28.30 24.58
N GLN A 70 21.98 -28.31 23.39
CA GLN A 70 23.23 -27.60 23.12
C GLN A 70 23.11 -26.98 21.73
N ILE A 71 23.47 -25.70 21.61
CA ILE A 71 23.51 -25.00 20.31
C ILE A 71 24.97 -24.64 20.05
N ILE A 72 25.46 -24.99 18.86
CA ILE A 72 26.75 -24.56 18.35
C ILE A 72 26.52 -23.73 17.11
N VAL A 73 27.05 -22.49 17.06
CA VAL A 73 26.98 -21.60 15.89
C VAL A 73 28.37 -21.41 15.35
N SER A 74 28.53 -21.57 14.04
CA SER A 74 29.82 -21.41 13.34
C SER A 74 29.66 -20.41 12.17
N ASP A 75 30.71 -19.64 11.90
CA ASP A 75 30.80 -18.75 10.74
C ASP A 75 31.05 -19.52 9.43
N GLU A 76 31.14 -18.80 8.29
CA GLU A 76 31.39 -19.37 6.95
C GLU A 76 32.76 -20.10 6.87
N LYS A 77 33.71 -19.81 7.75
CA LYS A 77 35.04 -20.43 7.81
C LYS A 77 35.09 -21.66 8.71
N GLY A 78 33.96 -21.98 9.38
CA GLY A 78 33.82 -23.08 10.31
C GLY A 78 34.34 -22.73 11.74
N ASN A 79 34.64 -21.46 12.03
CA ASN A 79 35.01 -21.06 13.39
C ASN A 79 33.76 -21.03 14.26
N ILE A 80 33.83 -21.65 15.44
CA ILE A 80 32.74 -21.61 16.42
C ILE A 80 32.69 -20.21 17.03
N VAL A 81 31.57 -19.52 16.84
CA VAL A 81 31.28 -18.18 17.37
C VAL A 81 30.43 -18.25 18.63
N TRP A 82 29.75 -19.38 18.84
CA TRP A 82 29.03 -19.66 20.09
C TRP A 82 28.83 -21.15 20.31
N ASP A 83 29.02 -21.57 21.52
CA ASP A 83 28.67 -22.87 22.07
C ASP A 83 27.92 -22.63 23.39
N SER A 84 26.63 -22.98 23.44
CA SER A 84 25.82 -22.84 24.67
C SER A 84 26.23 -23.79 25.77
N GLY A 85 27.10 -24.76 25.46
CA GLY A 85 27.26 -25.95 26.30
C GLY A 85 25.95 -26.74 26.45
N LYS A 86 26.01 -27.92 27.06
CA LYS A 86 24.80 -28.70 27.38
C LYS A 86 23.98 -28.00 28.47
N THR A 87 22.91 -27.35 28.07
CA THR A 87 22.03 -26.58 28.95
C THR A 87 20.82 -27.44 29.37
N GLN A 88 20.67 -27.64 30.70
CA GLN A 88 19.54 -28.38 31.28
C GLN A 88 18.27 -27.52 31.20
N ASN A 89 17.51 -27.68 30.16
CA ASN A 89 16.32 -26.89 29.92
C ASN A 89 15.36 -27.58 28.93
N GLY A 90 14.06 -27.61 29.25
CA GLY A 90 13.02 -28.17 28.40
C GLY A 90 12.45 -27.20 27.34
N PHE A 91 12.89 -25.93 27.34
CA PHE A 91 12.41 -24.94 26.37
C PHE A 91 13.13 -25.08 25.02
N SER A 92 12.37 -24.98 23.94
CA SER A 92 12.84 -25.05 22.56
C SER A 92 12.45 -23.82 21.72
N LEU A 93 11.94 -22.75 22.36
CA LEU A 93 11.47 -21.54 21.71
C LEU A 93 12.29 -20.32 22.17
N ASN A 94 12.65 -19.48 21.22
CA ASN A 94 13.24 -18.17 21.44
C ASN A 94 14.54 -18.21 22.28
N VAL A 95 15.37 -19.23 22.07
CA VAL A 95 16.68 -19.33 22.74
C VAL A 95 17.59 -18.27 22.13
N VAL A 96 18.02 -17.31 22.95
CA VAL A 96 18.80 -16.14 22.52
C VAL A 96 20.25 -16.52 22.27
N TYR A 97 20.79 -16.11 21.14
CA TYR A 97 22.21 -16.15 20.85
C TYR A 97 23.00 -15.35 21.89
N ASN A 98 24.08 -15.93 22.40
CA ASN A 98 24.94 -15.30 23.42
C ASN A 98 26.42 -15.56 23.10
N GLY A 99 26.79 -15.44 21.83
CA GLY A 99 28.16 -15.60 21.36
C GLY A 99 28.89 -14.28 21.09
N THR A 100 29.89 -14.33 20.25
CA THR A 100 30.59 -13.13 19.77
C THR A 100 29.73 -12.32 18.85
N SER A 101 29.97 -11.00 18.71
CA SER A 101 29.21 -10.13 17.83
C SER A 101 29.21 -10.66 16.41
N LEU A 102 28.00 -10.76 15.80
CA LEU A 102 27.81 -11.19 14.44
C LEU A 102 28.35 -10.14 13.45
N GLN A 103 28.93 -10.60 12.36
CA GLN A 103 29.44 -9.72 11.30
C GLN A 103 28.40 -9.48 10.23
N PRO A 104 28.37 -8.32 9.55
CA PRO A 104 27.48 -8.04 8.42
C PRO A 104 27.70 -9.02 7.26
N SER A 105 26.66 -9.27 6.49
CA SER A 105 26.69 -10.03 5.22
C SER A 105 27.32 -11.43 5.34
N THR A 106 27.22 -12.03 6.52
CA THR A 106 27.91 -13.28 6.88
C THR A 106 26.90 -14.39 7.12
N ARG A 107 27.17 -15.56 6.54
CA ARG A 107 26.37 -16.76 6.78
C ARG A 107 26.89 -17.49 8.02
N TYR A 108 25.95 -17.90 8.86
CA TYR A 108 26.20 -18.70 10.05
C TYR A 108 25.43 -20.00 9.96
N SER A 109 26.10 -21.11 10.22
CA SER A 109 25.46 -22.41 10.43
C SER A 109 25.25 -22.64 11.91
N TRP A 110 24.15 -23.23 12.30
CA TRP A 110 23.92 -23.60 13.68
C TRP A 110 23.34 -25.01 13.79
N THR A 111 23.87 -25.75 14.77
CA THR A 111 23.45 -27.11 15.08
C THR A 111 22.85 -27.12 16.47
N VAL A 112 21.65 -27.66 16.61
CA VAL A 112 21.06 -27.97 17.91
C VAL A 112 21.12 -29.47 18.17
N THR A 113 21.64 -29.85 19.34
CA THR A 113 21.58 -31.20 19.89
C THR A 113 20.57 -31.20 21.04
N VAL A 114 19.59 -32.08 20.99
CA VAL A 114 18.51 -32.21 21.98
C VAL A 114 18.60 -33.53 22.69
N TRP A 115 18.44 -33.52 24.01
CA TRP A 115 18.35 -34.71 24.87
C TRP A 115 16.93 -34.86 25.42
N ASN A 116 16.39 -36.08 25.36
CA ASN A 116 15.10 -36.39 25.99
C ASN A 116 15.32 -36.91 27.45
N GLN A 117 14.22 -37.20 28.13
CA GLN A 117 14.20 -37.71 29.50
C GLN A 117 14.83 -39.12 29.65
N ARG A 118 15.11 -39.84 28.56
CA ARG A 118 15.80 -41.13 28.58
C ARG A 118 17.29 -41.02 28.32
N GLY A 119 17.79 -39.80 28.08
CA GLY A 119 19.19 -39.57 27.72
C GLY A 119 19.51 -39.80 26.25
N GLU A 120 18.50 -40.12 25.41
CA GLU A 120 18.65 -40.23 23.95
C GLU A 120 18.90 -38.83 23.39
N GLN A 121 19.74 -38.73 22.38
CA GLN A 121 20.06 -37.44 21.75
C GLN A 121 19.83 -37.48 20.21
N MET A 122 19.48 -36.33 19.67
CA MET A 122 19.37 -36.09 18.24
C MET A 122 19.85 -34.69 17.91
N SER A 123 20.51 -34.53 16.78
CA SER A 123 21.01 -33.23 16.32
C SER A 123 20.43 -32.91 14.95
N GLU A 124 20.19 -31.61 14.71
CA GLU A 124 19.77 -31.09 13.41
C GLU A 124 20.46 -29.74 13.17
N THR A 125 20.71 -29.40 11.90
CA THR A 125 21.48 -28.21 11.49
C THR A 125 20.65 -27.32 10.59
N SER A 126 20.77 -26.01 10.79
CA SER A 126 20.20 -24.99 9.93
C SER A 126 21.22 -23.84 9.76
N TRP A 127 20.83 -22.78 9.06
CA TRP A 127 21.65 -21.61 8.87
C TRP A 127 20.82 -20.31 8.86
N PHE A 128 21.50 -19.19 9.03
CA PHE A 128 20.98 -17.85 8.76
C PHE A 128 22.10 -17.00 8.16
N GLU A 129 21.72 -15.92 7.49
CA GLU A 129 22.68 -14.94 6.96
C GLU A 129 22.30 -13.55 7.43
N THR A 130 23.28 -12.82 7.98
CA THR A 130 23.07 -11.45 8.43
C THR A 130 22.89 -10.51 7.24
N GLY A 131 22.12 -9.44 7.44
CA GLY A 131 22.00 -8.33 6.52
C GLY A 131 23.19 -7.37 6.62
N LEU A 132 22.96 -6.11 6.29
CA LEU A 132 23.99 -5.08 6.36
C LEU A 132 24.32 -4.67 7.80
N MET A 133 23.50 -5.04 8.77
CA MET A 133 23.65 -4.74 10.20
C MET A 133 23.83 -3.24 10.49
N SER A 134 23.37 -2.39 9.57
CA SER A 134 23.49 -0.93 9.62
C SER A 134 22.10 -0.34 9.68
N CYS A 135 21.62 -0.14 10.92
CA CYS A 135 20.29 0.37 11.20
C CYS A 135 20.23 1.88 11.38
N ASP A 136 21.32 2.59 11.11
CA ASP A 136 21.40 4.04 11.25
C ASP A 136 21.17 4.77 9.91
N SER A 137 20.83 6.04 10.00
CA SER A 137 20.61 6.91 8.84
C SER A 137 21.89 7.30 8.11
N THR A 138 23.06 6.99 8.66
CA THR A 138 24.37 7.27 8.05
C THR A 138 24.75 6.23 6.99
N TYR A 139 23.94 5.17 6.85
CA TYR A 139 24.06 4.17 5.79
C TYR A 139 25.44 3.48 5.73
N GLN A 140 26.09 3.19 6.85
CA GLN A 140 27.41 2.58 6.81
C GLN A 140 27.44 1.30 5.98
N GLY A 141 26.43 0.44 6.12
CA GLY A 141 26.27 -0.75 5.26
C GLY A 141 26.01 -0.45 3.81
N TRP A 142 25.45 0.74 3.51
CA TRP A 142 25.12 1.24 2.19
C TRP A 142 26.20 2.13 1.57
N LYS A 143 27.38 2.19 2.15
CA LYS A 143 28.46 3.05 1.72
C LYS A 143 28.49 3.20 0.19
N ASP A 144 28.58 4.45 -0.29
CA ASP A 144 28.63 4.87 -1.67
C ASP A 144 27.32 4.66 -2.48
N ALA A 145 26.30 3.97 -1.94
CA ALA A 145 25.00 3.87 -2.59
C ALA A 145 24.16 5.14 -2.37
N LYS A 146 23.50 5.60 -3.43
CA LYS A 146 22.64 6.78 -3.41
C LYS A 146 21.21 6.45 -3.83
N TRP A 147 20.25 7.18 -3.30
CA TRP A 147 18.88 7.14 -3.79
C TRP A 147 18.79 7.77 -5.16
N ILE A 148 18.53 6.97 -6.19
CA ILE A 148 18.50 7.43 -7.59
C ILE A 148 17.11 7.27 -8.21
N GLY A 149 16.77 8.18 -9.12
CA GLY A 149 15.50 8.19 -9.85
C GLY A 149 15.50 9.21 -10.96
N GLY A 150 14.33 9.76 -11.28
CA GLY A 150 14.14 10.86 -12.20
C GLY A 150 14.30 12.24 -11.55
N SER A 151 14.31 13.29 -12.36
CA SER A 151 14.36 14.70 -11.93
C SER A 151 13.00 15.17 -11.37
N ASP A 152 12.97 16.39 -10.82
CA ASP A 152 11.74 17.03 -10.32
C ASP A 152 10.65 17.21 -11.38
N GLN A 153 11.05 17.23 -12.66
CA GLN A 153 10.13 17.34 -13.79
C GLN A 153 9.57 16.00 -14.27
N ASP A 154 9.99 14.91 -13.64
CA ASP A 154 9.66 13.55 -14.07
C ASP A 154 8.59 12.89 -13.17
N MET A 155 7.67 13.68 -12.61
CA MET A 155 6.56 13.14 -11.83
C MET A 155 5.62 12.32 -12.71
N VAL A 156 5.19 11.16 -12.19
CA VAL A 156 4.25 10.28 -12.86
C VAL A 156 2.86 10.92 -12.85
N LEU A 157 2.21 10.95 -13.99
CA LEU A 157 0.85 11.46 -14.15
C LEU A 157 0.10 10.66 -15.21
N TYR A 158 -1.08 10.22 -14.85
CA TYR A 158 -2.11 9.77 -15.78
C TYR A 158 -3.40 10.53 -15.46
N SER A 159 -3.71 11.58 -16.23
CA SER A 159 -4.77 12.57 -15.90
C SER A 159 -6.16 11.96 -15.76
N HIS A 160 -6.45 10.87 -16.49
CA HIS A 160 -7.71 10.13 -16.39
C HIS A 160 -7.85 9.31 -15.09
N TYR A 161 -6.79 9.22 -14.26
CA TYR A 161 -6.79 8.53 -12.96
C TYR A 161 -6.55 9.49 -11.78
N LEU A 162 -6.74 10.79 -11.99
CA LEU A 162 -6.57 11.81 -10.96
C LEU A 162 -7.94 12.39 -10.54
N PRO A 163 -8.62 11.80 -9.53
CA PRO A 163 -9.97 12.20 -9.12
C PRO A 163 -10.00 13.31 -8.07
N VAL A 164 -8.88 13.56 -7.38
CA VAL A 164 -8.73 14.58 -6.33
C VAL A 164 -7.55 15.47 -6.70
N PHE A 165 -7.81 16.74 -6.99
CA PHE A 165 -6.82 17.64 -7.59
C PHE A 165 -7.15 19.10 -7.36
N ARG A 166 -6.18 19.95 -7.66
CA ARG A 166 -6.33 21.39 -7.79
C ARG A 166 -5.83 21.83 -9.18
N LEU A 167 -6.61 22.66 -9.87
CA LEU A 167 -6.20 23.29 -11.12
C LEU A 167 -6.05 24.79 -10.90
N GLU A 168 -5.02 25.37 -11.49
CA GLU A 168 -4.79 26.82 -11.52
C GLU A 168 -4.47 27.23 -12.94
N TYR A 169 -5.05 28.35 -13.37
CA TYR A 169 -4.72 28.97 -14.65
C TYR A 169 -4.95 30.46 -14.61
N THR A 170 -4.17 31.19 -15.43
CA THR A 170 -4.36 32.62 -15.64
C THR A 170 -5.08 32.83 -16.97
N ILE A 171 -6.14 33.62 -16.96
CA ILE A 171 -6.93 34.03 -18.13
C ILE A 171 -6.83 35.54 -18.34
N GLN A 172 -6.69 35.96 -19.61
CA GLN A 172 -6.74 37.35 -20.00
C GLN A 172 -7.62 37.52 -21.24
N LEU A 173 -8.76 38.16 -21.09
CA LEU A 173 -9.69 38.50 -22.18
C LEU A 173 -9.10 39.60 -23.06
N ASN A 174 -9.29 39.55 -24.38
CA ASN A 174 -8.74 40.53 -25.28
C ASN A 174 -9.54 41.83 -25.31
N GLU A 175 -8.91 42.92 -24.90
CA GLU A 175 -9.54 44.23 -24.81
C GLU A 175 -9.84 44.83 -26.18
N ILE A 176 -9.00 44.61 -27.22
CA ILE A 176 -9.17 45.15 -28.54
C ILE A 176 -10.41 44.58 -29.20
N LEU A 177 -10.64 43.29 -29.07
CA LEU A 177 -11.82 42.60 -29.57
C LEU A 177 -13.00 42.65 -28.63
N LYS A 178 -12.87 43.34 -27.48
CA LYS A 178 -13.89 43.41 -26.42
C LYS A 178 -14.45 42.05 -26.05
N SER A 179 -13.54 41.06 -25.91
CA SER A 179 -13.92 39.72 -25.52
C SER A 179 -14.60 39.73 -24.14
N THR A 180 -15.70 39.01 -24.01
CA THR A 180 -16.52 39.04 -22.81
C THR A 180 -16.47 37.78 -21.99
N CYS A 181 -16.17 36.62 -22.61
CA CYS A 181 -16.11 35.36 -21.89
C CYS A 181 -15.17 34.34 -22.56
N ALA A 182 -14.64 33.44 -21.75
CA ALA A 182 -13.94 32.23 -22.17
C ALA A 182 -13.75 31.29 -20.97
N GLY A 183 -13.42 30.02 -21.24
CA GLY A 183 -13.31 29.04 -20.18
C GLY A 183 -12.22 28.01 -20.39
N LEU A 184 -11.78 27.42 -19.27
CA LEU A 184 -10.99 26.20 -19.24
C LEU A 184 -11.93 25.00 -19.17
N VAL A 185 -11.55 23.93 -19.86
CA VAL A 185 -12.24 22.64 -19.89
C VAL A 185 -11.35 21.59 -19.19
N TYR A 186 -11.96 20.72 -18.41
CA TYR A 186 -11.31 19.54 -17.84
C TYR A 186 -12.30 18.38 -17.78
N GLY A 187 -11.82 17.16 -17.44
CA GLY A 187 -12.65 15.97 -17.37
C GLY A 187 -13.22 15.55 -18.72
N ALA A 188 -12.58 15.98 -19.82
CA ALA A 188 -13.07 15.63 -21.15
C ALA A 188 -12.69 14.21 -21.56
N ASN A 189 -13.53 13.62 -22.43
CA ASN A 189 -13.29 12.32 -23.05
C ASN A 189 -13.13 11.16 -22.05
N ASP A 190 -13.87 11.19 -20.96
CA ASP A 190 -13.88 10.09 -20.00
C ASP A 190 -14.49 8.83 -20.65
N ALA A 191 -13.66 7.80 -20.80
CA ALA A 191 -14.04 6.54 -21.45
C ALA A 191 -15.25 5.85 -20.78
N ARG A 192 -15.51 6.13 -19.49
CA ARG A 192 -16.66 5.62 -18.76
C ARG A 192 -17.98 6.18 -19.29
N LEU A 193 -17.97 7.37 -19.90
CA LEU A 193 -19.14 8.11 -20.40
C LEU A 193 -19.33 8.01 -21.92
N MET A 194 -18.38 7.39 -22.64
CA MET A 194 -18.40 7.32 -24.11
C MET A 194 -19.11 6.07 -24.66
N ASP A 195 -19.41 5.10 -23.82
CA ASP A 195 -20.08 3.85 -24.19
C ASP A 195 -21.27 3.63 -23.26
N LYS A 196 -22.48 3.68 -23.83
CA LYS A 196 -23.74 3.48 -23.07
C LYS A 196 -23.81 2.15 -22.32
N ASN A 197 -23.08 1.16 -22.77
CA ASN A 197 -23.06 -0.15 -22.14
C ASN A 197 -22.19 -0.19 -20.86
N LYS A 198 -21.37 0.85 -20.63
CA LYS A 198 -20.40 0.90 -19.54
C LYS A 198 -20.79 1.82 -18.38
N ASN A 199 -21.90 2.53 -18.47
CA ASN A 199 -22.34 3.44 -17.40
C ASN A 199 -23.82 3.27 -17.05
N LEU A 200 -24.21 3.72 -15.86
CA LEU A 200 -25.57 3.56 -15.34
C LEU A 200 -26.61 4.43 -16.05
N TYR A 201 -26.18 5.57 -16.60
CA TYR A 201 -27.09 6.52 -17.23
C TYR A 201 -27.26 6.26 -18.73
N HIS A 202 -26.66 5.19 -19.27
CA HIS A 202 -26.69 4.87 -20.70
C HIS A 202 -26.21 6.02 -21.61
N LEU A 203 -25.26 6.81 -21.12
CA LEU A 203 -24.65 7.89 -21.87
C LEU A 203 -23.77 7.34 -22.99
N GLU A 204 -23.85 7.94 -24.17
CA GLU A 204 -23.05 7.62 -25.34
C GLU A 204 -22.52 8.94 -25.95
N ASN A 205 -21.47 9.47 -25.34
CA ASN A 205 -20.84 10.71 -25.78
C ASN A 205 -19.81 10.46 -26.88
N GLY A 206 -19.83 11.29 -27.91
CA GLY A 206 -18.74 11.37 -28.87
C GLY A 206 -17.50 12.05 -28.30
N LYS A 207 -16.44 12.12 -29.12
CA LYS A 207 -15.23 12.84 -28.76
C LYS A 207 -15.53 14.32 -28.51
N ASN A 208 -15.07 14.85 -27.37
CA ASN A 208 -15.25 16.23 -26.93
C ASN A 208 -16.71 16.62 -26.61
N GLU A 209 -17.57 15.65 -26.33
CA GLU A 209 -18.97 15.88 -25.98
C GLU A 209 -19.23 15.76 -24.45
N SER A 210 -18.28 15.28 -23.68
CA SER A 210 -18.34 15.26 -22.21
C SER A 210 -17.18 16.06 -21.63
N TYR A 211 -17.46 17.00 -20.72
CA TYR A 211 -16.47 17.82 -20.02
C TYR A 211 -17.09 18.65 -18.90
N ILE A 212 -16.25 19.19 -18.02
CA ILE A 212 -16.58 20.29 -17.14
C ILE A 212 -15.96 21.57 -17.73
N LYS A 213 -16.78 22.64 -17.90
CA LYS A 213 -16.29 23.96 -18.34
C LYS A 213 -16.39 24.97 -17.19
N VAL A 214 -15.31 25.72 -16.95
CA VAL A 214 -15.27 26.83 -16.01
C VAL A 214 -15.01 28.11 -16.79
N GLU A 215 -16.03 28.97 -16.89
CA GLU A 215 -16.07 30.13 -17.78
C GLU A 215 -16.12 31.43 -16.98
N LEU A 216 -15.18 32.32 -17.22
CA LEU A 216 -15.24 33.70 -16.76
C LEU A 216 -16.11 34.51 -17.75
N ASP A 217 -17.15 35.18 -17.26
CA ASP A 217 -18.01 36.10 -18.01
C ASP A 217 -17.99 37.49 -17.37
N ILE A 218 -17.44 38.46 -18.11
CA ILE A 218 -17.37 39.89 -17.70
C ILE A 218 -18.45 40.74 -18.40
N ALA A 219 -19.28 40.19 -19.28
CA ALA A 219 -20.33 40.96 -19.97
C ALA A 219 -21.27 41.72 -19.00
N PRO A 220 -21.65 41.17 -17.84
CA PRO A 220 -22.51 41.84 -16.89
C PRO A 220 -21.95 43.17 -16.33
N ILE A 221 -20.62 43.38 -16.36
CA ILE A 221 -19.97 44.60 -15.88
C ILE A 221 -20.46 45.81 -16.69
N SER A 222 -20.69 45.65 -17.96
CA SER A 222 -21.22 46.71 -18.82
C SER A 222 -22.60 47.21 -18.37
N MET A 223 -23.36 46.37 -17.70
CA MET A 223 -24.67 46.67 -17.10
C MET A 223 -24.54 47.05 -15.59
N LYS A 224 -23.36 47.39 -15.13
CA LYS A 224 -23.04 47.73 -13.71
C LYS A 224 -23.28 46.55 -12.72
N LYS A 225 -23.37 45.31 -13.21
CA LYS A 225 -23.46 44.12 -12.41
C LYS A 225 -22.05 43.52 -12.13
N GLU A 226 -21.98 42.50 -11.32
CA GLU A 226 -20.76 41.77 -11.06
C GLU A 226 -20.44 40.84 -12.22
N ALA A 227 -19.14 40.53 -12.43
CA ALA A 227 -18.71 39.44 -13.30
C ALA A 227 -19.19 38.10 -12.74
N ILE A 228 -19.26 37.10 -13.58
CA ILE A 228 -19.80 35.80 -13.20
C ILE A 228 -18.77 34.69 -13.56
N LEU A 229 -18.63 33.74 -12.67
CA LEU A 229 -18.00 32.47 -12.98
C LEU A 229 -19.09 31.42 -13.23
N ASN A 230 -19.22 31.00 -14.47
CA ASN A 230 -20.19 29.98 -14.89
C ASN A 230 -19.51 28.60 -14.91
N VAL A 231 -20.15 27.60 -14.33
CA VAL A 231 -19.68 26.22 -14.31
C VAL A 231 -20.68 25.37 -15.06
N TYR A 232 -20.23 24.65 -16.10
CA TYR A 232 -21.06 23.76 -16.90
C TYR A 232 -20.60 22.32 -16.65
N ARG A 233 -21.57 21.43 -16.49
CA ARG A 233 -21.37 19.99 -16.54
C ARG A 233 -22.03 19.48 -17.80
N VAL A 234 -21.25 18.87 -18.68
CA VAL A 234 -21.71 18.44 -20.01
C VAL A 234 -21.42 16.96 -20.19
N GLY A 235 -22.45 16.19 -20.54
CA GLY A 235 -22.32 14.78 -20.86
C GLY A 235 -22.04 13.83 -19.68
N TYR A 236 -22.17 14.29 -18.43
CA TYR A 236 -22.03 13.47 -17.23
C TYR A 236 -23.36 12.93 -16.69
N HIS A 237 -24.47 13.57 -17.07
CA HIS A 237 -25.81 13.17 -16.66
C HIS A 237 -26.81 13.45 -17.80
N PRO A 238 -27.88 12.66 -17.95
CA PRO A 238 -28.88 12.89 -19.01
C PRO A 238 -29.52 14.29 -19.01
N ASN A 239 -29.55 14.95 -17.88
CA ASN A 239 -30.11 16.29 -17.71
C ASN A 239 -29.09 17.42 -17.96
N ASP A 240 -27.85 17.12 -18.23
CA ASP A 240 -26.81 18.13 -18.49
C ASP A 240 -27.09 18.85 -19.81
N LYS A 241 -26.85 20.16 -19.86
CA LYS A 241 -27.06 21.01 -21.02
C LYS A 241 -25.79 21.79 -21.33
N PRO A 242 -25.28 21.73 -22.56
CA PRO A 242 -24.03 22.39 -22.92
C PRO A 242 -24.14 23.93 -22.98
N ASP A 243 -25.34 24.46 -23.13
CA ASP A 243 -25.67 25.88 -23.27
C ASP A 243 -26.19 26.52 -21.98
N MET A 244 -26.40 25.76 -20.93
CA MET A 244 -26.91 26.24 -19.66
C MET A 244 -25.95 25.93 -18.50
N PRO A 245 -25.49 26.94 -17.76
CA PRO A 245 -24.63 26.69 -16.59
C PRO A 245 -25.30 25.77 -15.57
N PHE A 246 -24.53 24.78 -15.08
CA PHE A 246 -24.93 23.95 -13.95
C PHE A 246 -24.94 24.75 -12.64
N ALA A 247 -23.99 25.70 -12.52
CA ALA A 247 -23.92 26.67 -11.44
C ALA A 247 -23.33 27.99 -11.93
N SER A 248 -23.68 29.10 -11.29
CA SER A 248 -23.15 30.43 -11.57
C SER A 248 -22.83 31.16 -10.27
N PHE A 249 -21.68 31.77 -10.19
CA PHE A 249 -21.18 32.49 -8.99
C PHE A 249 -20.82 33.91 -9.34
N SER A 250 -21.37 34.89 -8.58
CA SER A 250 -21.00 36.29 -8.70
C SER A 250 -19.60 36.51 -8.19
N ILE A 251 -18.78 37.22 -8.96
CA ILE A 251 -17.42 37.60 -8.58
C ILE A 251 -17.47 38.99 -7.97
N PRO A 252 -17.04 39.18 -6.70
CA PRO A 252 -17.08 40.49 -6.02
C PRO A 252 -16.36 41.58 -6.80
N LYS A 253 -16.93 42.80 -6.82
CA LYS A 253 -16.39 43.96 -7.56
C LYS A 253 -15.01 44.43 -7.13
N ASN A 254 -14.57 44.05 -5.91
CA ASN A 254 -13.20 44.32 -5.47
C ASN A 254 -12.17 43.35 -6.13
N LEU A 255 -12.59 42.28 -6.77
CA LEU A 255 -11.74 41.36 -7.51
C LEU A 255 -11.76 41.70 -9.00
N ILE A 256 -12.93 41.66 -9.65
CA ILE A 256 -13.05 42.03 -11.06
C ILE A 256 -14.03 43.20 -11.25
N HIS A 257 -13.56 44.26 -11.89
CA HIS A 257 -14.32 45.49 -12.13
C HIS A 257 -13.91 46.08 -13.48
N LYS A 258 -14.58 47.21 -13.88
CA LYS A 258 -14.41 47.83 -15.18
C LYS A 258 -12.94 48.17 -15.54
N ASP A 259 -12.14 48.53 -14.56
CA ASP A 259 -10.78 49.05 -14.82
C ASP A 259 -9.73 47.90 -14.90
N ASN A 260 -10.08 46.68 -14.47
CA ASN A 260 -9.17 45.54 -14.49
C ASN A 260 -9.73 44.32 -15.26
N MET A 261 -10.95 44.36 -15.81
CA MET A 261 -11.63 43.22 -16.40
C MET A 261 -10.91 42.61 -17.62
N TYR A 262 -9.99 43.33 -18.25
CA TYR A 262 -9.10 42.84 -19.31
C TYR A 262 -7.68 42.55 -18.81
N GLY A 263 -7.45 42.68 -17.50
CA GLY A 263 -6.21 42.23 -16.87
C GLY A 263 -6.07 40.71 -16.81
N CYS A 264 -4.94 40.28 -16.30
CA CYS A 264 -4.71 38.86 -16.01
C CYS A 264 -5.44 38.48 -14.72
N HIS A 265 -6.34 37.53 -14.78
CA HIS A 265 -7.01 36.96 -13.61
C HIS A 265 -6.62 35.51 -13.42
N THR A 266 -6.30 35.12 -12.20
CA THR A 266 -5.98 33.74 -11.87
C THR A 266 -7.21 33.05 -11.32
N ILE A 267 -7.63 31.97 -11.96
CA ILE A 267 -8.73 31.11 -11.51
C ILE A 267 -8.13 29.84 -10.95
N THR A 268 -8.51 29.51 -9.72
CA THR A 268 -8.15 28.27 -9.09
C THR A 268 -9.40 27.48 -8.74
N LEU A 269 -9.39 26.17 -9.02
CA LEU A 269 -10.41 25.26 -8.55
C LEU A 269 -9.79 24.10 -7.79
N SER A 270 -10.48 23.60 -6.78
CA SER A 270 -10.07 22.44 -6.02
C SER A 270 -11.23 21.45 -6.00
N SER A 271 -11.01 20.25 -6.53
CA SER A 271 -12.01 19.22 -6.71
C SER A 271 -11.68 17.97 -5.90
N ASP A 272 -12.63 17.52 -5.10
CA ASP A 272 -12.62 16.24 -4.40
C ASP A 272 -13.80 15.43 -4.90
N LEU A 273 -13.54 14.47 -5.82
CA LEU A 273 -14.57 13.61 -6.42
C LEU A 273 -15.77 14.38 -7.00
N GLY A 274 -15.52 15.57 -7.52
CA GLY A 274 -16.54 16.46 -8.08
C GLY A 274 -17.06 17.51 -7.11
N PHE A 275 -16.82 17.40 -5.79
CA PHE A 275 -17.07 18.49 -4.87
C PHE A 275 -16.02 19.59 -5.07
N THR A 276 -16.42 20.66 -5.76
CA THR A 276 -15.47 21.63 -6.31
C THR A 276 -15.68 23.03 -5.70
N LYS A 277 -14.56 23.63 -5.26
CA LYS A 277 -14.48 25.02 -4.75
C LYS A 277 -13.73 25.88 -5.75
N PHE A 278 -14.13 27.12 -5.91
CA PHE A 278 -13.55 28.08 -6.86
C PHE A 278 -13.00 29.31 -6.16
N TYR A 279 -11.85 29.79 -6.62
CA TYR A 279 -11.13 30.94 -6.10
C TYR A 279 -10.67 31.84 -7.26
N ILE A 280 -10.56 33.14 -7.03
CA ILE A 280 -10.07 34.11 -8.00
C ILE A 280 -8.97 34.95 -7.37
N ASP A 281 -7.93 35.26 -8.16
CA ASP A 281 -6.82 36.16 -7.83
C ASP A 281 -6.17 35.85 -6.46
N ASN A 282 -6.03 34.55 -6.15
CA ASN A 282 -5.41 34.04 -4.91
C ASN A 282 -6.06 34.47 -3.61
N VAL A 283 -7.32 34.88 -3.63
CA VAL A 283 -8.08 35.16 -2.42
C VAL A 283 -8.40 33.86 -1.68
N GLU A 284 -8.17 33.82 -0.37
CA GLU A 284 -8.38 32.61 0.44
C GLU A 284 -9.84 32.16 0.51
N LYS A 285 -10.79 33.08 0.40
CA LYS A 285 -12.20 32.79 0.47
C LYS A 285 -12.71 32.30 -0.90
N GLU A 286 -13.36 31.15 -0.92
CA GLU A 286 -14.03 30.66 -2.12
C GLU A 286 -15.14 31.60 -2.60
N ILE A 287 -15.26 31.78 -3.91
CA ILE A 287 -16.36 32.51 -4.54
C ILE A 287 -17.58 31.64 -4.79
N GLY A 288 -17.39 30.34 -4.81
CA GLY A 288 -18.46 29.37 -5.02
C GLY A 288 -18.05 27.94 -4.72
N VAL A 289 -19.07 27.14 -4.44
CA VAL A 289 -18.93 25.69 -4.17
C VAL A 289 -20.04 24.96 -4.92
N VAL A 290 -19.69 23.86 -5.59
CA VAL A 290 -20.68 23.03 -6.30
C VAL A 290 -20.27 21.56 -6.26
N ASN A 291 -21.23 20.66 -6.20
CA ASN A 291 -21.00 19.24 -6.38
C ASN A 291 -21.29 18.84 -7.85
N LEU A 292 -20.23 18.49 -8.56
CA LEU A 292 -20.30 18.06 -9.97
C LEU A 292 -20.43 16.54 -10.13
N ASN A 293 -20.42 15.78 -9.04
CA ASN A 293 -20.62 14.33 -9.07
C ASN A 293 -22.04 14.02 -9.57
N PRO A 294 -22.21 13.22 -10.64
CA PRO A 294 -23.53 12.92 -11.20
C PRO A 294 -24.49 12.25 -10.21
N LEU A 295 -23.97 11.45 -9.28
CA LEU A 295 -24.78 10.81 -8.25
C LEU A 295 -25.13 11.74 -7.07
N GLY A 296 -24.52 12.92 -7.00
CA GLY A 296 -24.73 13.87 -5.90
C GLY A 296 -24.16 13.43 -4.54
N ARG A 297 -23.50 12.28 -4.49
CA ARG A 297 -22.87 11.71 -3.28
C ARG A 297 -21.36 11.77 -3.40
N GLY A 298 -20.69 12.28 -2.38
CA GLY A 298 -19.24 12.27 -2.31
C GLY A 298 -18.72 10.88 -2.01
N GLY A 299 -17.73 10.43 -2.76
CA GLY A 299 -17.03 9.18 -2.52
C GLY A 299 -17.74 7.90 -3.00
N ASP A 300 -19.00 7.96 -3.32
CA ASP A 300 -19.72 6.86 -3.95
C ASP A 300 -19.74 7.07 -5.46
N PHE A 301 -19.17 6.15 -6.27
CA PHE A 301 -18.89 6.42 -7.53
C PHE A 301 -19.08 5.81 -8.72
N ILE A 302 -19.52 6.26 -9.81
CA ILE A 302 -19.45 5.68 -11.15
C ILE A 302 -18.76 6.57 -12.18
N ALA A 303 -18.95 7.87 -12.17
CA ALA A 303 -18.31 8.78 -13.11
C ALA A 303 -18.11 10.20 -12.55
N PHE A 304 -17.52 10.31 -11.38
CA PHE A 304 -17.09 11.61 -10.86
C PHE A 304 -16.05 12.24 -11.80
N PRO A 305 -16.02 13.58 -11.95
CA PRO A 305 -15.03 14.24 -12.78
C PRO A 305 -13.61 13.99 -12.29
N VAL A 306 -12.75 13.53 -13.20
CA VAL A 306 -11.28 13.44 -13.03
C VAL A 306 -10.66 14.63 -13.77
N VAL A 307 -9.35 14.82 -13.69
CA VAL A 307 -8.67 15.82 -14.56
C VAL A 307 -8.92 15.52 -16.03
N GLY A 308 -8.78 14.25 -16.47
CA GLY A 308 -9.06 13.80 -17.82
C GLY A 308 -8.28 14.55 -18.90
N ASP A 309 -8.88 14.68 -20.08
CA ASP A 309 -8.41 15.63 -21.09
C ASP A 309 -8.78 17.05 -20.67
N MET A 310 -7.91 18.00 -20.98
CA MET A 310 -8.08 19.42 -20.66
C MET A 310 -8.14 20.23 -21.94
N GLY A 311 -8.64 21.48 -21.81
CA GLY A 311 -8.68 22.32 -22.97
C GLY A 311 -9.20 23.72 -22.67
N PHE A 312 -9.48 24.45 -23.76
CA PHE A 312 -9.97 25.81 -23.71
C PHE A 312 -11.15 26.00 -24.66
N ILE A 313 -12.08 26.82 -24.25
CA ILE A 313 -13.23 27.20 -25.08
C ILE A 313 -13.31 28.72 -25.18
N VAL A 314 -13.40 29.20 -26.42
CA VAL A 314 -13.46 30.62 -26.74
C VAL A 314 -14.62 30.83 -27.71
N PRO A 315 -15.62 31.68 -27.41
CA PRO A 315 -16.73 31.96 -28.29
C PRO A 315 -16.32 32.61 -29.62
N ALA A 316 -17.23 32.60 -30.59
CA ALA A 316 -17.01 33.21 -31.89
C ALA A 316 -16.62 34.70 -31.78
N GLU A 317 -15.73 35.15 -32.63
CA GLU A 317 -15.23 36.53 -32.75
C GLU A 317 -14.50 37.07 -31.49
N GLN A 318 -14.18 36.21 -30.50
CA GLN A 318 -13.45 36.56 -29.32
C GLN A 318 -12.01 36.00 -29.35
N ALA A 319 -11.12 36.64 -28.60
CA ALA A 319 -9.77 36.15 -28.39
C ALA A 319 -9.41 36.20 -26.91
N VAL A 320 -8.64 35.23 -26.48
CA VAL A 320 -8.27 35.04 -25.08
C VAL A 320 -6.85 34.50 -24.97
N SER A 321 -6.13 34.90 -23.95
CA SER A 321 -4.84 34.33 -23.59
C SER A 321 -4.99 33.49 -22.31
N PHE A 322 -4.46 32.26 -22.35
CA PHE A 322 -4.33 31.37 -21.17
C PHE A 322 -2.86 31.15 -20.89
N SER A 323 -2.48 31.16 -19.62
CA SER A 323 -1.11 30.89 -19.17
C SER A 323 -1.08 30.25 -17.79
N LYS A 324 0.09 29.80 -17.36
CA LYS A 324 0.32 29.23 -16.03
C LYS A 324 -0.68 28.12 -15.66
N VAL A 325 -1.04 27.28 -16.64
CA VAL A 325 -1.98 26.20 -16.42
C VAL A 325 -1.27 25.07 -15.69
N LYS A 326 -1.70 24.78 -14.46
CA LYS A 326 -1.05 23.83 -13.54
C LYS A 326 -2.04 22.84 -12.98
N ILE A 327 -1.59 21.60 -12.83
CA ILE A 327 -2.24 20.58 -12.02
C ILE A 327 -1.43 20.46 -10.71
N MET A 328 -2.10 20.58 -9.57
CA MET A 328 -1.46 20.64 -8.26
C MET A 328 -2.08 19.64 -7.30
N ASN A 329 -1.34 19.35 -6.24
CA ASN A 329 -1.82 18.56 -5.13
C ASN A 329 -2.99 19.29 -4.43
N PHE A 330 -4.02 18.54 -4.07
CA PHE A 330 -5.23 19.08 -3.45
C PHE A 330 -4.96 19.75 -2.10
N ARG A 331 -4.24 19.07 -1.18
CA ARG A 331 -3.95 19.60 0.17
C ARG A 331 -2.65 20.39 0.28
N SER A 332 -1.72 20.13 -0.62
CA SER A 332 -0.42 20.80 -0.65
C SER A 332 -0.21 21.49 -2.00
N PRO A 333 -0.92 22.59 -2.27
CA PRO A 333 -0.93 23.24 -3.59
C PRO A 333 0.43 23.80 -4.02
N GLN A 334 1.37 23.99 -3.09
CA GLN A 334 2.76 24.30 -3.42
C GLN A 334 3.44 23.16 -4.20
N ASN A 335 2.93 21.93 -4.12
CA ASN A 335 3.43 20.77 -4.85
C ASN A 335 2.71 20.69 -6.21
N VAL A 336 3.33 21.27 -7.22
CA VAL A 336 2.85 21.23 -8.61
C VAL A 336 3.13 19.84 -9.17
N ILE A 337 2.06 19.12 -9.57
CA ILE A 337 2.19 17.81 -10.22
C ILE A 337 2.72 17.99 -11.63
N THR A 338 2.15 18.92 -12.39
CA THR A 338 2.66 19.29 -13.72
C THR A 338 2.24 20.69 -14.12
N THR A 339 3.10 21.38 -14.85
CA THR A 339 2.75 22.59 -15.57
C THR A 339 2.37 22.23 -17.01
N VAL A 340 1.11 22.38 -17.31
CA VAL A 340 0.54 22.00 -18.61
C VAL A 340 0.86 23.02 -19.69
N LYS A 341 0.74 24.31 -19.34
CA LYS A 341 1.07 25.48 -20.17
C LYS A 341 1.60 26.59 -19.26
N ASP A 342 2.85 26.94 -19.40
CA ASP A 342 3.47 28.01 -18.61
C ASP A 342 3.37 29.37 -19.33
N GLU A 343 3.77 29.40 -20.58
CA GLU A 343 3.71 30.60 -21.42
C GLU A 343 2.29 30.96 -21.84
N ALA A 344 2.09 32.20 -22.21
CA ALA A 344 0.82 32.70 -22.72
C ALA A 344 0.47 32.03 -24.06
N TYR A 345 -0.68 31.40 -24.09
CA TYR A 345 -1.25 30.71 -25.25
C TYR A 345 -2.52 31.44 -25.69
N GLN A 346 -2.44 32.10 -26.86
CA GLN A 346 -3.57 32.84 -27.40
C GLN A 346 -4.46 31.98 -28.29
N ILE A 347 -5.77 32.07 -28.07
CA ILE A 347 -6.78 31.39 -28.85
C ILE A 347 -7.75 32.43 -29.42
N PHE A 348 -8.03 32.29 -30.70
CA PHE A 348 -9.05 33.08 -31.40
C PHE A 348 -10.23 32.17 -31.78
N GLY A 349 -11.44 32.57 -31.40
CA GLY A 349 -12.65 31.79 -31.60
C GLY A 349 -13.09 31.68 -33.05
N GLY A 350 -12.52 32.51 -33.98
CA GLY A 350 -12.94 32.52 -35.37
C GLY A 350 -14.41 32.85 -35.52
N THR A 351 -15.04 32.37 -36.61
CA THR A 351 -16.48 32.61 -36.87
C THR A 351 -17.42 31.67 -36.13
N ASN A 352 -16.92 30.53 -35.61
CA ASN A 352 -17.76 29.45 -35.01
C ASN A 352 -17.45 29.17 -33.53
N GLY A 353 -16.53 29.91 -32.95
CA GLY A 353 -15.94 29.55 -31.67
C GLY A 353 -14.82 28.51 -31.80
N ALA A 354 -13.98 28.39 -30.79
CA ALA A 354 -12.92 27.42 -30.73
C ALA A 354 -13.06 26.54 -29.45
N LEU A 355 -12.96 25.24 -29.64
CA LEU A 355 -12.82 24.26 -28.57
C LEU A 355 -11.56 23.45 -28.85
N GLU A 356 -10.52 23.69 -28.06
CA GLU A 356 -9.26 22.97 -28.16
C GLU A 356 -9.10 22.04 -26.97
N ILE A 357 -9.08 20.73 -27.19
CA ILE A 357 -8.90 19.72 -26.15
C ILE A 357 -7.64 18.89 -26.44
N PHE A 358 -6.87 18.66 -25.39
CA PHE A 358 -5.63 17.88 -25.44
C PHE A 358 -5.48 17.04 -24.15
N THR A 359 -4.73 15.95 -24.24
CA THR A 359 -4.37 15.13 -23.08
C THR A 359 -3.14 15.75 -22.41
N PRO A 360 -3.18 16.08 -21.10
CA PRO A 360 -2.00 16.49 -20.38
C PRO A 360 -0.90 15.44 -20.48
N LYS A 361 0.30 15.83 -20.91
CA LYS A 361 1.42 14.90 -21.00
C LYS A 361 1.90 14.54 -19.60
N GLY A 362 1.83 13.26 -19.27
CA GLY A 362 2.41 12.66 -18.07
C GLY A 362 3.70 11.90 -18.38
N LYS A 363 4.38 11.51 -17.33
CA LYS A 363 5.51 10.59 -17.36
C LYS A 363 5.05 9.20 -16.93
N SER A 364 5.69 8.16 -17.51
CA SER A 364 5.44 6.78 -17.09
C SER A 364 6.20 6.45 -15.81
N SER A 365 5.82 5.33 -15.19
CA SER A 365 6.55 4.74 -14.07
C SER A 365 8.03 4.59 -14.40
N PRO A 366 8.96 4.98 -13.49
CA PRO A 366 10.38 4.97 -13.78
C PRO A 366 10.95 3.59 -14.02
N MET A 367 11.82 3.47 -15.00
CA MET A 367 12.69 2.33 -15.24
C MET A 367 14.14 2.77 -15.01
N LEU A 368 14.93 1.94 -14.35
CA LEU A 368 16.33 2.20 -14.05
C LEU A 368 17.18 1.04 -14.54
N ARG A 369 18.41 1.32 -15.01
CA ARG A 369 19.34 0.28 -15.42
C ARG A 369 20.80 0.68 -15.23
N THR A 370 21.64 -0.33 -15.04
CA THR A 370 23.10 -0.22 -15.13
C THR A 370 23.69 -1.48 -15.74
N VAL A 371 24.92 -1.39 -16.22
CA VAL A 371 25.70 -2.53 -16.72
C VAL A 371 27.02 -2.65 -15.95
N PHE A 372 27.47 -3.88 -15.75
CA PHE A 372 28.74 -4.14 -15.10
C PHE A 372 29.41 -5.39 -15.71
N THR A 373 30.73 -5.51 -15.53
CA THR A 373 31.47 -6.67 -16.01
C THR A 373 31.88 -7.56 -14.83
N SER A 374 31.67 -8.87 -14.95
CA SER A 374 32.17 -9.86 -14.01
C SER A 374 33.38 -10.59 -14.61
N PRO A 375 34.50 -10.73 -13.90
CA PRO A 375 35.66 -11.45 -14.39
C PRO A 375 35.42 -12.97 -14.51
N ASP A 376 36.36 -13.65 -15.19
CA ASP A 376 36.30 -15.12 -15.41
C ASP A 376 36.78 -15.95 -14.21
N THR A 377 36.85 -15.37 -13.02
CA THR A 377 37.33 -16.07 -11.81
C THR A 377 36.28 -16.96 -11.17
N GLY A 378 35.06 -16.90 -11.65
CA GLY A 378 33.91 -17.64 -11.12
C GLY A 378 33.35 -17.03 -9.82
N VAL A 379 32.03 -16.87 -9.80
CA VAL A 379 31.27 -16.33 -8.66
C VAL A 379 31.07 -17.44 -7.60
N VAL A 380 31.34 -17.12 -6.34
CA VAL A 380 31.06 -18.01 -5.19
C VAL A 380 29.79 -17.59 -4.48
N LYS A 381 29.60 -16.27 -4.32
CA LYS A 381 28.48 -15.68 -3.59
C LYS A 381 28.13 -14.33 -4.20
N ALA A 382 26.85 -14.08 -4.48
CA ALA A 382 26.39 -12.76 -4.82
C ALA A 382 25.13 -12.40 -4.03
N ARG A 383 25.13 -11.22 -3.40
CA ARG A 383 24.03 -10.72 -2.59
C ARG A 383 23.59 -9.36 -3.07
N LEU A 384 22.29 -9.26 -3.37
CA LEU A 384 21.65 -8.00 -3.71
C LEU A 384 20.84 -7.50 -2.52
N TYR A 385 21.25 -6.36 -1.98
CA TYR A 385 20.51 -5.59 -0.98
C TYR A 385 19.78 -4.47 -1.73
N VAL A 386 18.46 -4.37 -1.58
CA VAL A 386 17.67 -3.43 -2.38
C VAL A 386 16.44 -2.94 -1.64
N THR A 387 16.12 -1.69 -1.85
CA THR A 387 14.86 -1.07 -1.42
C THR A 387 14.48 0.06 -2.37
N ALA A 388 13.25 0.56 -2.23
CA ALA A 388 12.76 1.69 -3.02
C ALA A 388 11.91 2.63 -2.16
N ARG A 389 11.94 3.91 -2.50
CA ARG A 389 10.87 4.85 -2.18
C ARG A 389 9.81 4.70 -3.28
N GLY A 390 8.71 4.05 -2.96
CA GLY A 390 7.78 3.42 -3.86
C GLY A 390 7.79 1.92 -3.72
N ILE A 391 7.28 1.21 -4.71
CA ILE A 391 7.40 -0.25 -4.85
C ILE A 391 8.22 -0.57 -6.10
N TYR A 392 8.88 -1.74 -6.09
CA TYR A 392 9.80 -2.09 -7.16
C TYR A 392 9.69 -3.53 -7.63
N GLU A 393 10.06 -3.77 -8.87
CA GLU A 393 10.56 -5.04 -9.40
C GLU A 393 11.99 -4.87 -9.85
N ILE A 394 12.86 -5.85 -9.56
CA ILE A 394 14.26 -5.81 -9.93
C ILE A 394 14.66 -7.03 -10.75
N TYR A 395 15.60 -6.83 -11.68
CA TYR A 395 16.00 -7.82 -12.66
C TYR A 395 17.53 -7.87 -12.77
N ILE A 396 18.07 -9.05 -13.02
CA ILE A 396 19.46 -9.25 -13.41
C ILE A 396 19.48 -10.07 -14.70
N ASN A 397 20.13 -9.56 -15.73
CA ASN A 397 20.27 -10.24 -17.04
C ASN A 397 18.92 -10.70 -17.64
N GLY A 398 17.88 -9.87 -17.53
CA GLY A 398 16.56 -10.17 -18.06
C GLY A 398 15.66 -11.00 -17.13
N GLN A 399 16.20 -11.56 -16.05
CA GLN A 399 15.45 -12.41 -15.12
C GLN A 399 15.00 -11.60 -13.90
N ARG A 400 13.73 -11.72 -13.52
CA ARG A 400 13.20 -11.12 -12.30
C ARG A 400 13.84 -11.74 -11.07
N VAL A 401 14.26 -10.92 -10.13
CA VAL A 401 14.81 -11.35 -8.84
C VAL A 401 13.70 -11.39 -7.80
N GLY A 402 13.51 -12.57 -7.20
CA GLY A 402 12.46 -12.79 -6.21
C GLY A 402 11.07 -12.94 -6.82
N GLU A 403 10.12 -13.35 -5.98
CA GLU A 403 8.72 -13.62 -6.35
C GLU A 403 7.73 -12.71 -5.62
N ASP A 404 8.25 -11.83 -4.76
CA ASP A 404 7.45 -10.98 -3.91
C ASP A 404 6.79 -9.85 -4.71
N TYR A 405 5.64 -9.40 -4.21
CA TYR A 405 4.90 -8.24 -4.71
C TYR A 405 5.07 -7.06 -3.74
N PHE A 406 5.04 -5.86 -4.27
CA PHE A 406 4.97 -4.59 -3.53
C PHE A 406 6.11 -4.33 -2.53
N ASN A 407 7.29 -4.94 -2.76
CA ASN A 407 8.47 -4.62 -1.97
C ASN A 407 8.83 -3.12 -2.09
N PRO A 408 9.29 -2.48 -0.99
CA PRO A 408 9.68 -3.05 0.31
C PRO A 408 8.52 -3.28 1.27
N GLY A 409 7.27 -3.06 0.87
CA GLY A 409 6.10 -3.05 1.75
C GLY A 409 5.95 -1.71 2.47
N VAL A 410 4.85 -1.56 3.23
CA VAL A 410 4.55 -0.31 3.93
C VAL A 410 5.02 -0.34 5.38
N THR A 411 5.69 0.74 5.77
CA THR A 411 6.07 1.09 7.14
C THR A 411 5.91 2.61 7.32
N GLN A 412 6.21 3.13 8.47
CA GLN A 412 6.35 4.57 8.65
C GLN A 412 7.73 4.99 8.11
N TYR A 413 7.80 5.26 6.81
CA TYR A 413 9.04 5.39 6.05
C TYR A 413 10.02 6.46 6.56
N ASN A 414 9.53 7.47 7.28
CA ASN A 414 10.40 8.45 7.93
C ASN A 414 10.95 8.01 9.30
N LYS A 415 10.62 6.80 9.75
CA LYS A 415 11.13 6.18 10.99
C LYS A 415 11.79 4.84 10.71
N THR A 416 11.07 3.93 10.03
CA THR A 416 11.55 2.59 9.69
C THR A 416 11.32 2.34 8.21
N HIS A 417 12.37 2.02 7.46
CA HIS A 417 12.32 1.68 6.06
C HIS A 417 12.96 0.31 5.84
N LEU A 418 12.23 -0.62 5.25
CA LEU A 418 12.72 -1.99 5.05
C LEU A 418 13.54 -2.11 3.77
N TYR A 419 14.55 -2.99 3.76
CA TYR A 419 15.22 -3.44 2.56
C TYR A 419 15.20 -4.97 2.45
N GLN A 420 15.22 -5.49 1.24
CA GLN A 420 15.26 -6.91 0.94
C GLN A 420 16.68 -7.35 0.61
N THR A 421 16.98 -8.61 0.93
CA THR A 421 18.24 -9.27 0.57
C THR A 421 17.94 -10.49 -0.29
N PHE A 422 18.58 -10.57 -1.45
CA PHE A 422 18.40 -11.70 -2.38
C PHE A 422 19.72 -12.40 -2.64
N ASP A 423 19.67 -13.74 -2.70
CA ASP A 423 20.75 -14.55 -3.28
C ASP A 423 20.65 -14.48 -4.79
N VAL A 424 21.61 -13.84 -5.41
CA VAL A 424 21.65 -13.66 -6.88
C VAL A 424 22.89 -14.30 -7.50
N THR A 425 23.45 -15.30 -6.80
CA THR A 425 24.68 -16.00 -7.23
C THR A 425 24.53 -16.57 -8.64
N ASP A 426 23.40 -17.24 -8.91
CA ASP A 426 23.12 -17.89 -10.20
C ASP A 426 22.69 -16.92 -11.31
N TYR A 427 22.42 -15.66 -10.98
CA TYR A 427 22.03 -14.61 -11.94
C TYR A 427 23.23 -13.92 -12.58
N VAL A 428 24.40 -13.94 -11.89
CA VAL A 428 25.60 -13.24 -12.35
C VAL A 428 26.37 -14.13 -13.32
N GLN A 429 26.62 -13.62 -14.53
CA GLN A 429 27.32 -14.30 -15.59
C GLN A 429 28.74 -13.77 -15.75
N ILE A 430 29.64 -14.59 -16.32
CA ILE A 430 30.96 -14.12 -16.74
C ILE A 430 30.79 -13.10 -17.88
N GLY A 431 31.56 -12.02 -17.86
CA GLY A 431 31.49 -10.95 -18.85
C GLY A 431 30.46 -9.88 -18.48
N GLN A 432 29.73 -9.39 -19.44
CA GLN A 432 28.80 -8.27 -19.29
C GLN A 432 27.48 -8.73 -18.62
N ASN A 433 27.06 -7.96 -17.64
CA ASN A 433 25.82 -8.14 -16.89
C ASN A 433 25.04 -6.83 -16.85
N ALA A 434 23.72 -6.90 -16.63
CA ALA A 434 22.88 -5.74 -16.40
C ALA A 434 21.98 -5.94 -15.18
N ILE A 435 21.73 -4.86 -14.46
CA ILE A 435 20.66 -4.75 -13.46
C ILE A 435 19.63 -3.79 -14.01
N GLY A 436 18.35 -4.16 -13.92
CA GLY A 436 17.21 -3.31 -14.28
C GLY A 436 16.19 -3.26 -13.15
N ALA A 437 15.51 -2.14 -12.99
CA ALA A 437 14.41 -1.99 -12.03
C ALA A 437 13.25 -1.21 -12.64
N PHE A 438 12.02 -1.66 -12.36
CA PHE A 438 10.80 -0.86 -12.46
C PHE A 438 10.45 -0.30 -11.09
N LEU A 439 9.96 0.94 -11.06
CA LEU A 439 9.40 1.57 -9.86
C LEU A 439 7.97 1.99 -10.09
N ALA A 440 7.15 2.00 -9.03
CA ALA A 440 5.81 2.56 -9.03
C ALA A 440 5.49 3.24 -7.69
N GLU A 441 4.33 3.92 -7.62
CA GLU A 441 3.94 4.73 -6.46
C GLU A 441 3.91 3.95 -5.14
N GLY A 442 3.21 2.82 -5.11
CA GLY A 442 2.98 2.07 -3.90
C GLY A 442 2.28 2.90 -2.82
N TRP A 443 2.85 2.88 -1.61
CA TRP A 443 2.42 3.71 -0.48
C TRP A 443 3.26 4.98 -0.30
N TRP A 444 4.29 5.16 -1.12
CA TRP A 444 5.20 6.29 -1.00
C TRP A 444 4.63 7.58 -1.57
N SER A 445 4.14 7.53 -2.77
CA SER A 445 3.64 8.66 -3.53
C SER A 445 2.23 8.37 -4.10
N GLY A 446 1.65 9.32 -4.81
CA GLY A 446 0.30 9.22 -5.28
C GLY A 446 -0.74 9.25 -4.16
N GLY A 447 -1.91 8.70 -4.40
CA GLY A 447 -3.00 8.63 -3.43
C GLY A 447 -2.84 7.42 -2.52
N ALA A 448 -2.35 7.61 -1.31
CA ALA A 448 -2.05 6.54 -0.37
C ALA A 448 -3.07 6.36 0.77
N THR A 449 -4.14 7.15 0.81
CA THR A 449 -5.06 7.19 1.94
C THR A 449 -6.51 7.37 1.52
N PHE A 450 -7.39 7.34 2.51
CA PHE A 450 -8.84 7.26 2.50
C PHE A 450 -9.59 8.00 1.38
N THR A 451 -9.20 9.21 1.02
CA THR A 451 -9.89 9.99 -0.01
C THR A 451 -9.00 10.42 -1.18
N GLY A 452 -7.74 9.97 -1.20
CA GLY A 452 -6.73 10.53 -2.11
C GLY A 452 -6.30 11.95 -1.75
N GLU A 453 -6.82 12.51 -0.66
CA GLU A 453 -6.47 13.85 -0.18
C GLU A 453 -4.99 13.94 0.25
N ASN A 454 -4.43 12.85 0.77
CA ASN A 454 -3.02 12.75 1.16
C ASN A 454 -2.17 12.26 -0.01
N TRP A 455 -2.24 13.01 -1.09
CA TRP A 455 -1.42 12.75 -2.27
C TRP A 455 0.05 13.03 -1.95
N ASN A 456 0.94 12.09 -2.32
CA ASN A 456 2.37 12.18 -2.06
C ASN A 456 2.72 12.32 -0.55
N PHE A 457 2.11 11.45 0.28
CA PHE A 457 2.22 11.57 1.74
C PHE A 457 3.66 11.49 2.24
N PHE A 458 4.48 10.56 1.74
CA PHE A 458 5.88 10.42 2.13
C PHE A 458 6.85 11.12 1.18
N GLY A 459 6.49 11.28 -0.09
CA GLY A 459 7.29 11.94 -1.10
C GLY A 459 6.61 11.93 -2.46
N ASP A 460 7.15 12.67 -3.40
CA ASP A 460 6.55 12.94 -4.71
C ASP A 460 7.18 12.14 -5.86
N ARG A 461 8.32 11.50 -5.62
CA ARG A 461 9.07 10.74 -6.62
C ARG A 461 9.55 9.43 -6.09
N GLN A 462 9.54 8.44 -6.98
CA GLN A 462 10.08 7.12 -6.70
C GLN A 462 11.61 7.16 -6.84
N SER A 463 12.30 6.39 -6.00
CA SER A 463 13.75 6.21 -6.11
C SER A 463 14.18 4.84 -5.63
N LEU A 464 15.30 4.36 -6.17
CA LEU A 464 15.90 3.07 -5.88
C LEU A 464 17.17 3.26 -5.05
N LEU A 465 17.38 2.38 -4.07
CA LEU A 465 18.65 2.20 -3.38
C LEU A 465 19.03 0.72 -3.47
N ALA A 466 20.19 0.41 -4.09
CA ALA A 466 20.61 -0.97 -4.27
C ALA A 466 22.13 -1.10 -4.12
N LYS A 467 22.54 -2.25 -3.57
CA LYS A 467 23.94 -2.67 -3.43
C LYS A 467 24.05 -4.15 -3.76
N LEU A 468 24.83 -4.47 -4.77
CA LEU A 468 25.19 -5.84 -5.13
C LEU A 468 26.63 -6.10 -4.72
N VAL A 469 26.84 -7.13 -3.92
CA VAL A 469 28.17 -7.61 -3.50
C VAL A 469 28.40 -8.98 -4.13
N ILE A 470 29.47 -9.11 -4.89
CA ILE A 470 29.86 -10.35 -5.58
C ILE A 470 31.23 -10.79 -5.03
N THR A 471 31.29 -11.99 -4.46
CA THR A 471 32.53 -12.62 -4.01
C THR A 471 32.98 -13.68 -5.00
N TYR A 472 34.20 -13.62 -5.42
CA TYR A 472 34.81 -14.53 -6.40
C TYR A 472 35.66 -15.62 -5.76
N LYS A 473 36.01 -16.67 -6.56
CA LYS A 473 36.81 -17.81 -6.08
C LYS A 473 38.21 -17.43 -5.59
N ASP A 474 38.77 -16.35 -6.07
CA ASP A 474 40.07 -15.82 -5.63
C ASP A 474 39.99 -14.97 -4.34
N GLY A 475 38.78 -14.83 -3.78
CA GLY A 475 38.50 -14.14 -2.57
C GLY A 475 38.31 -12.62 -2.70
N HIS A 476 38.45 -12.04 -3.91
CA HIS A 476 38.19 -10.62 -4.06
C HIS A 476 36.68 -10.36 -4.15
N GLU A 477 36.27 -9.17 -3.80
CA GLU A 477 34.89 -8.71 -3.88
C GLU A 477 34.73 -7.58 -4.89
N LYS A 478 33.60 -7.60 -5.62
CA LYS A 478 33.14 -6.50 -6.45
C LYS A 478 31.83 -5.98 -5.92
N VAL A 479 31.76 -4.67 -5.73
CA VAL A 479 30.55 -3.98 -5.26
C VAL A 479 30.00 -3.09 -6.35
N ILE A 480 28.72 -3.23 -6.66
CA ILE A 480 27.96 -2.36 -7.55
C ILE A 480 26.86 -1.69 -6.71
N VAL A 481 26.77 -0.38 -6.77
CA VAL A 481 25.79 0.42 -6.03
C VAL A 481 24.98 1.30 -6.96
N THR A 482 23.84 1.77 -6.49
CA THR A 482 23.09 2.84 -7.14
C THR A 482 23.89 4.14 -7.07
N ASP A 483 24.26 4.67 -8.24
CA ASP A 483 25.06 5.89 -8.40
C ASP A 483 24.62 6.62 -9.69
N PRO A 484 24.28 7.91 -9.64
CA PRO A 484 23.89 8.69 -10.82
C PRO A 484 24.90 8.62 -11.98
N SER A 485 26.18 8.43 -11.67
CA SER A 485 27.24 8.38 -12.70
C SER A 485 27.26 7.09 -13.52
N THR A 486 26.67 6.01 -13.01
CA THR A 486 26.71 4.68 -13.64
C THR A 486 25.33 4.14 -14.00
N TRP A 487 24.25 4.76 -13.51
CA TRP A 487 22.90 4.36 -13.77
C TRP A 487 22.19 5.30 -14.73
N GLN A 488 21.26 4.74 -15.48
CA GLN A 488 20.36 5.47 -16.38
C GLN A 488 18.92 5.25 -15.93
N TYR A 489 18.04 6.22 -16.21
CA TYR A 489 16.60 6.09 -16.02
C TYR A 489 15.84 6.39 -17.30
N CYS A 490 14.65 5.83 -17.40
CA CYS A 490 13.67 6.11 -18.44
C CYS A 490 12.28 6.25 -17.82
N ASN A 491 11.55 7.29 -18.17
CA ASN A 491 10.16 7.53 -17.78
C ASN A 491 9.21 7.62 -18.97
N ASN A 492 9.52 6.86 -20.02
CA ASN A 492 8.73 6.67 -21.22
C ASN A 492 8.48 5.18 -21.50
N GLY A 493 8.42 4.36 -20.44
CA GLY A 493 8.23 2.91 -20.52
C GLY A 493 6.78 2.47 -20.71
N PRO A 494 6.54 1.16 -20.77
CA PRO A 494 5.23 0.57 -21.02
C PRO A 494 4.26 0.72 -19.85
N VAL A 495 4.72 0.80 -18.59
CA VAL A 495 3.87 1.07 -17.44
C VAL A 495 3.60 2.57 -17.38
N LEU A 496 2.51 3.00 -18.00
CA LEU A 496 2.14 4.42 -18.03
C LEU A 496 1.75 4.93 -16.65
N TYR A 497 1.12 4.07 -15.83
CA TYR A 497 0.70 4.37 -14.47
C TYR A 497 0.53 3.09 -13.67
N GLY A 498 0.81 3.14 -12.37
CA GLY A 498 0.57 2.05 -11.44
C GLY A 498 0.28 2.60 -10.05
N SER A 499 -0.95 2.36 -9.57
CA SER A 499 -1.45 2.80 -8.26
C SER A 499 -2.20 1.68 -7.58
N LEU A 500 -2.01 1.53 -6.28
CA LEU A 500 -2.70 0.51 -5.49
C LEU A 500 -4.22 0.65 -5.53
N PHE A 501 -4.74 1.88 -5.64
CA PHE A 501 -6.19 2.17 -5.59
C PHE A 501 -6.82 2.35 -6.97
N GLN A 502 -6.09 2.98 -7.89
CA GLN A 502 -6.65 3.33 -9.18
C GLN A 502 -6.52 2.21 -10.20
N GLY A 503 -5.44 1.45 -10.14
CA GLY A 503 -5.13 0.37 -11.06
C GLY A 503 -3.84 0.63 -11.86
N GLU A 504 -3.57 -0.25 -12.84
CA GLU A 504 -2.41 -0.15 -13.74
C GLU A 504 -2.84 0.19 -15.16
N VAL A 505 -2.08 1.06 -15.81
CA VAL A 505 -2.20 1.36 -17.24
C VAL A 505 -0.93 0.92 -17.94
N TYR A 506 -1.05 -0.08 -18.80
CA TYR A 506 0.06 -0.67 -19.54
C TYR A 506 -0.10 -0.51 -21.05
N ASP A 507 0.93 0.01 -21.70
CA ASP A 507 0.98 0.16 -23.16
C ASP A 507 1.99 -0.83 -23.76
N ALA A 508 1.50 -1.98 -24.21
CA ALA A 508 2.33 -3.00 -24.81
C ALA A 508 2.92 -2.62 -26.19
N LEU A 509 2.43 -1.55 -26.83
CA LEU A 509 3.05 -1.04 -28.06
C LEU A 509 4.49 -0.57 -27.81
N LYS A 510 4.79 -0.16 -26.57
CA LYS A 510 6.13 0.27 -26.17
C LYS A 510 7.09 -0.88 -25.87
N ASP A 511 6.60 -2.12 -25.74
CA ASP A 511 7.44 -3.28 -25.44
C ASP A 511 8.57 -3.48 -26.45
N SER A 512 8.29 -3.22 -27.74
CA SER A 512 9.29 -3.39 -28.80
C SER A 512 10.48 -2.42 -28.67
N GLU A 513 10.26 -1.21 -28.16
CA GLU A 513 11.31 -0.22 -27.92
C GLU A 513 12.14 -0.56 -26.67
N MET A 514 11.55 -1.32 -25.78
CA MET A 514 12.12 -1.69 -24.47
C MET A 514 12.58 -3.14 -24.43
N GLU A 515 12.49 -3.89 -25.54
CA GLU A 515 12.87 -5.31 -25.55
C GLU A 515 14.33 -5.49 -25.12
N GLY A 516 14.55 -6.32 -24.09
CA GLY A 516 15.86 -6.57 -23.51
C GLY A 516 16.47 -5.42 -22.71
N TRP A 517 15.71 -4.38 -22.35
CA TRP A 517 16.20 -3.18 -21.63
C TRP A 517 16.98 -3.50 -20.34
N ASN A 518 16.70 -4.63 -19.70
CA ASN A 518 17.32 -5.12 -18.49
C ASN A 518 18.40 -6.19 -18.74
N THR A 519 18.93 -6.24 -19.98
CA THR A 519 20.06 -7.10 -20.39
C THR A 519 21.28 -6.26 -20.78
N ALA A 520 22.45 -6.88 -20.78
CA ALA A 520 23.70 -6.21 -21.12
C ALA A 520 23.82 -5.82 -22.61
N LEU A 521 23.11 -6.52 -23.50
CA LEU A 521 23.16 -6.29 -24.95
C LEU A 521 22.27 -5.14 -25.43
N TYR A 522 21.37 -4.65 -24.57
CA TYR A 522 20.48 -3.55 -24.91
C TYR A 522 21.25 -2.25 -25.10
N THR A 523 20.98 -1.55 -26.19
CA THR A 523 21.51 -0.22 -26.48
C THR A 523 20.44 0.82 -26.11
N PRO A 524 20.64 1.65 -25.07
CA PRO A 524 19.69 2.68 -24.69
C PRO A 524 19.46 3.69 -25.81
N ASN A 525 18.18 4.00 -26.08
CA ASN A 525 17.78 5.08 -26.99
C ASN A 525 17.75 6.44 -26.25
N GLU A 526 17.32 7.50 -26.94
CA GLU A 526 17.28 8.88 -26.40
C GLU A 526 16.32 9.08 -25.20
N SER A 527 15.43 8.13 -24.97
CA SER A 527 14.52 8.15 -23.79
C SER A 527 15.27 7.81 -22.50
N TRP A 528 16.42 7.18 -22.58
CA TRP A 528 17.27 6.87 -21.44
C TRP A 528 18.23 8.03 -21.15
N LYS A 529 18.19 8.52 -19.91
CA LYS A 529 18.97 9.64 -19.40
C LYS A 529 19.80 9.20 -18.20
N PRO A 530 20.90 9.92 -17.86
CA PRO A 530 21.60 9.67 -16.59
C PRO A 530 20.62 9.78 -15.42
N ALA A 531 20.70 8.83 -14.48
CA ALA A 531 19.90 8.88 -13.26
C ALA A 531 20.28 10.11 -12.42
N VAL A 532 19.36 10.55 -11.56
CA VAL A 532 19.56 11.70 -10.68
C VAL A 532 19.48 11.24 -9.22
N GLU A 533 20.28 11.82 -8.35
CA GLU A 533 20.11 11.62 -6.91
C GLU A 533 18.82 12.32 -6.44
N VAL A 534 17.91 11.55 -5.87
CA VAL A 534 16.63 12.05 -5.39
C VAL A 534 16.75 12.43 -3.92
N ALA A 535 16.93 13.71 -3.68
CA ALA A 535 16.90 14.26 -2.33
C ALA A 535 15.46 14.38 -1.81
N LEU A 536 15.30 14.31 -0.48
CA LEU A 536 14.00 14.50 0.18
C LEU A 536 13.76 15.95 0.62
N ASN A 537 14.60 16.89 0.20
CA ASN A 537 14.52 18.27 0.63
C ASN A 537 13.38 19.00 -0.09
N GLY A 538 12.32 19.33 0.65
CA GLY A 538 11.30 20.27 0.23
C GLY A 538 10.15 19.74 -0.63
N HIS A 539 10.04 18.43 -0.86
CA HIS A 539 8.99 17.84 -1.71
C HIS A 539 8.05 16.89 -0.95
N ILE A 540 8.00 17.01 0.36
CA ILE A 540 7.21 16.12 1.18
C ILE A 540 5.82 16.71 1.32
N SER A 541 4.81 15.94 0.94
CA SER A 541 3.43 16.30 1.20
C SER A 541 3.17 16.25 2.69
N THR A 542 2.90 17.39 3.26
CA THR A 542 2.25 17.40 4.56
C THR A 542 0.78 17.18 4.31
N SER A 543 0.16 16.28 5.03
CA SER A 543 -1.26 16.01 4.86
C SER A 543 -2.16 17.23 5.11
N GLY A 544 -1.63 18.32 5.65
CA GLY A 544 -2.42 19.44 6.12
C GLY A 544 -3.42 19.07 7.22
N ASN A 545 -3.51 17.79 7.56
CA ASN A 545 -4.36 17.28 8.63
C ASN A 545 -3.59 17.34 9.95
N PRO A 546 -4.03 18.16 10.95
CA PRO A 546 -3.33 18.28 12.22
C PRO A 546 -3.30 16.98 13.03
N ASN A 547 -4.11 15.98 12.64
CA ASN A 547 -4.16 14.67 13.27
C ASN A 547 -3.21 13.65 12.62
N MET A 548 -2.59 13.99 11.48
CA MET A 548 -1.58 13.15 10.83
C MET A 548 -0.18 13.59 11.26
N PRO A 549 0.76 12.67 11.49
CA PRO A 549 2.14 13.02 11.80
C PRO A 549 2.78 13.72 10.61
N TRP A 550 3.66 14.69 10.88
CA TRP A 550 4.52 15.29 9.88
C TRP A 550 5.56 14.27 9.41
N VAL A 551 5.73 14.13 8.10
CA VAL A 551 6.66 13.17 7.51
C VAL A 551 7.88 13.82 6.85
N ASP A 552 8.09 15.10 7.11
CA ASP A 552 9.19 15.91 6.56
C ASP A 552 10.54 15.68 7.27
N ASP A 553 10.55 15.02 8.40
CA ASP A 553 11.78 14.66 9.12
C ASP A 553 12.24 13.24 8.79
N TYR A 554 13.24 13.15 7.91
CA TYR A 554 13.93 11.90 7.56
C TYR A 554 15.35 11.83 8.14
N SER A 555 15.71 12.74 9.04
CA SER A 555 17.09 12.82 9.58
C SER A 555 17.50 11.58 10.38
N ASN A 556 16.54 10.89 10.98
CA ASN A 556 16.75 9.77 11.90
C ASN A 556 16.02 8.48 11.49
N TYR A 557 15.65 8.32 10.23
CA TYR A 557 15.03 7.07 9.81
C TYR A 557 16.06 5.92 9.74
N LYS A 558 15.58 4.70 9.93
CA LYS A 558 16.41 3.50 9.96
C LYS A 558 16.12 2.64 8.73
N LEU A 559 17.17 2.21 8.04
CA LEU A 559 17.09 1.14 7.04
C LEU A 559 17.31 -0.19 7.76
N VAL A 560 16.32 -1.09 7.70
CA VAL A 560 16.31 -2.35 8.44
C VAL A 560 16.07 -3.50 7.46
N GLY A 561 16.78 -4.60 7.61
CA GLY A 561 16.54 -5.83 6.85
C GLY A 561 15.10 -6.32 7.02
N GLN A 562 14.52 -6.84 5.96
CA GLN A 562 13.14 -7.33 5.94
C GLN A 562 12.88 -8.31 7.09
N PHE A 563 11.87 -8.03 7.88
CA PHE A 563 11.27 -8.95 8.83
C PHE A 563 9.74 -8.97 8.65
N GLY A 564 9.12 -10.04 9.07
CA GLY A 564 7.71 -10.30 8.75
C GLY A 564 7.51 -10.70 7.28
N GLN A 565 6.38 -11.29 7.03
CA GLN A 565 6.05 -11.84 5.72
C GLN A 565 5.87 -10.73 4.69
N THR A 566 6.45 -10.92 3.51
CA THR A 566 6.20 -10.14 2.30
C THR A 566 4.88 -10.53 1.66
N VAL A 567 4.44 -9.81 0.65
CA VAL A 567 3.27 -10.19 -0.16
C VAL A 567 3.71 -11.17 -1.25
N LYS A 568 3.03 -12.31 -1.35
CA LYS A 568 3.27 -13.34 -2.37
C LYS A 568 1.98 -13.80 -3.03
N ALA A 569 2.11 -14.40 -4.21
CA ALA A 569 1.06 -15.22 -4.78
C ALA A 569 0.91 -16.50 -3.94
N VAL A 570 -0.26 -16.69 -3.36
CA VAL A 570 -0.54 -17.83 -2.45
C VAL A 570 -1.53 -18.83 -3.03
N ASN A 571 -2.32 -18.42 -4.01
CA ASN A 571 -3.30 -19.27 -4.69
C ASN A 571 -3.61 -18.72 -6.08
N GLU A 572 -4.21 -19.54 -6.91
CA GLU A 572 -4.72 -19.20 -8.24
C GLU A 572 -6.17 -19.67 -8.38
N LEU A 573 -7.05 -18.79 -8.81
CA LEU A 573 -8.44 -19.12 -9.16
C LEU A 573 -8.61 -19.02 -10.67
N THR A 574 -9.44 -19.88 -11.24
CA THR A 574 -9.87 -19.79 -12.63
C THR A 574 -11.34 -19.36 -12.64
N ALA A 575 -11.72 -18.47 -13.55
CA ALA A 575 -13.10 -18.05 -13.69
C ALA A 575 -14.02 -19.27 -13.92
N ILE A 576 -15.13 -19.31 -13.19
CA ILE A 576 -16.10 -20.42 -13.25
C ILE A 576 -17.22 -20.19 -14.27
N SER A 577 -17.45 -18.94 -14.65
CA SER A 577 -18.46 -18.56 -15.63
C SER A 577 -18.16 -17.18 -16.22
N VAL A 578 -18.80 -16.90 -17.36
CA VAL A 578 -18.82 -15.60 -18.01
C VAL A 578 -20.24 -15.29 -18.49
N GLU A 579 -20.62 -14.03 -18.35
CA GLU A 579 -21.91 -13.51 -18.80
C GLU A 579 -21.69 -12.24 -19.62
N GLU A 580 -22.33 -12.14 -20.80
CA GLU A 580 -22.43 -10.88 -21.52
C GLU A 580 -23.62 -10.09 -20.96
N VAL A 581 -23.37 -9.22 -20.00
CA VAL A 581 -24.42 -8.47 -19.27
C VAL A 581 -25.00 -7.32 -20.08
N ARG A 582 -24.23 -6.78 -20.99
CA ARG A 582 -24.60 -5.80 -22.02
C ARG A 582 -23.73 -6.03 -23.25
N PRO A 583 -24.08 -5.54 -24.43
CA PRO A 583 -23.30 -5.76 -25.65
C PRO A 583 -21.80 -5.47 -25.44
N LYS A 584 -20.94 -6.49 -25.62
CA LYS A 584 -19.49 -6.46 -25.45
C LYS A 584 -19.00 -6.08 -24.04
N VAL A 585 -19.82 -6.28 -23.02
CA VAL A 585 -19.47 -6.17 -21.61
C VAL A 585 -19.54 -7.55 -20.98
N PHE A 586 -18.39 -8.17 -20.75
CA PHE A 586 -18.28 -9.55 -20.28
C PHE A 586 -17.87 -9.56 -18.79
N VAL A 587 -18.72 -10.12 -17.93
CA VAL A 587 -18.49 -10.26 -16.49
C VAL A 587 -18.15 -11.69 -16.17
N TYR A 588 -16.96 -11.91 -15.65
CA TYR A 588 -16.44 -13.20 -15.20
C TYR A 588 -16.62 -13.36 -13.70
N ASP A 589 -17.16 -14.49 -13.26
CA ASP A 589 -17.25 -14.88 -11.85
C ASP A 589 -16.04 -15.75 -11.49
N MET A 590 -15.23 -15.32 -10.53
CA MET A 590 -14.11 -16.13 -10.02
C MET A 590 -14.55 -17.21 -9.04
N GLY A 591 -15.85 -17.29 -8.69
CA GLY A 591 -16.41 -18.27 -7.75
C GLY A 591 -16.11 -17.97 -6.28
N GLN A 592 -15.19 -17.07 -5.99
CA GLN A 592 -14.75 -16.68 -4.65
C GLN A 592 -14.36 -15.20 -4.62
N ASN A 593 -14.78 -14.47 -3.59
CA ASN A 593 -14.25 -13.14 -3.34
C ASN A 593 -12.79 -13.25 -2.89
N MET A 594 -11.88 -12.61 -3.62
CA MET A 594 -10.44 -12.73 -3.45
C MET A 594 -9.76 -11.37 -3.45
N VAL A 595 -8.49 -11.35 -3.07
CA VAL A 595 -7.63 -10.18 -3.20
C VAL A 595 -6.42 -10.54 -4.04
N GLY A 596 -6.11 -9.72 -5.03
CA GLY A 596 -4.99 -9.96 -5.93
C GLY A 596 -5.11 -9.28 -7.28
N VAL A 597 -4.54 -9.88 -8.30
CA VAL A 597 -4.50 -9.37 -9.67
C VAL A 597 -4.97 -10.42 -10.66
N PRO A 598 -5.53 -10.03 -11.82
CA PRO A 598 -5.84 -10.98 -12.87
C PRO A 598 -4.58 -11.44 -13.61
N GLN A 599 -4.69 -12.62 -14.21
CA GLN A 599 -3.80 -13.07 -15.27
C GLN A 599 -4.67 -13.53 -16.44
N ILE A 600 -4.66 -12.77 -17.55
CA ILE A 600 -5.57 -12.98 -18.68
C ILE A 600 -4.77 -13.26 -19.94
N GLN A 601 -5.07 -14.39 -20.58
CA GLN A 601 -4.46 -14.77 -21.86
C GLN A 601 -5.26 -14.19 -23.02
N LEU A 602 -4.60 -13.39 -23.85
CA LEU A 602 -5.16 -12.82 -25.08
C LEU A 602 -4.54 -13.47 -26.30
N SER A 603 -5.33 -13.57 -27.37
CA SER A 603 -4.83 -14.00 -28.68
C SER A 603 -5.60 -13.32 -29.80
N GLY A 604 -4.89 -12.95 -30.88
CA GLY A 604 -5.51 -12.42 -32.09
C GLY A 604 -6.04 -10.99 -32.00
N MET A 605 -5.68 -10.26 -30.95
CA MET A 605 -6.06 -8.85 -30.81
C MET A 605 -5.32 -7.98 -31.82
N LYS A 606 -5.96 -6.91 -32.25
CA LYS A 606 -5.30 -5.90 -33.11
C LYS A 606 -4.39 -5.03 -32.26
N PRO A 607 -3.20 -4.66 -32.74
CA PRO A 607 -2.35 -3.70 -32.06
C PRO A 607 -3.10 -2.39 -31.76
N GLY A 608 -2.92 -1.83 -30.57
CA GLY A 608 -3.59 -0.61 -30.12
C GLY A 608 -5.01 -0.82 -29.59
N THR A 609 -5.51 -2.06 -29.52
CA THR A 609 -6.79 -2.34 -28.88
C THR A 609 -6.68 -2.07 -27.38
N LYS A 610 -7.59 -1.24 -26.84
CA LYS A 610 -7.65 -0.91 -25.43
C LYS A 610 -8.56 -1.89 -24.70
N ILE A 611 -7.98 -2.79 -23.90
CA ILE A 611 -8.70 -3.68 -23.01
C ILE A 611 -8.84 -2.98 -21.66
N CYS A 612 -10.06 -2.90 -21.15
CA CYS A 612 -10.35 -2.32 -19.84
C CYS A 612 -10.90 -3.40 -18.91
N LEU A 613 -10.30 -3.52 -17.73
CA LEU A 613 -10.70 -4.43 -16.67
C LEU A 613 -11.24 -3.60 -15.50
N ARG A 614 -12.43 -3.95 -14.99
CA ARG A 614 -12.99 -3.36 -13.77
C ARG A 614 -13.36 -4.46 -12.79
N TYR A 615 -13.35 -4.17 -11.51
CA TYR A 615 -13.43 -5.17 -10.46
C TYR A 615 -14.51 -4.83 -9.44
N ALA A 616 -15.26 -5.83 -8.99
CA ALA A 616 -16.24 -5.68 -7.92
C ALA A 616 -16.42 -6.98 -7.12
N GLU A 617 -16.86 -6.83 -5.88
CA GLU A 617 -17.20 -7.94 -5.00
C GLU A 617 -18.61 -8.48 -5.27
N VAL A 618 -19.51 -7.64 -5.78
CA VAL A 618 -20.92 -7.94 -6.04
C VAL A 618 -21.36 -7.39 -7.39
N LYS A 619 -22.46 -7.94 -7.91
CA LYS A 619 -23.20 -7.43 -9.07
C LYS A 619 -24.48 -6.75 -8.60
N TYR A 620 -25.04 -5.86 -9.43
CA TYR A 620 -26.37 -5.34 -9.19
C TYR A 620 -27.38 -6.48 -9.19
N PRO A 621 -28.16 -6.65 -8.09
CA PRO A 621 -29.12 -7.74 -7.97
C PRO A 621 -30.35 -7.50 -8.85
N ASP A 622 -31.12 -8.56 -9.07
CA ASP A 622 -32.40 -8.50 -9.78
C ASP A 622 -33.48 -7.89 -8.87
N LEU A 623 -33.48 -6.56 -8.79
CA LEU A 623 -34.43 -5.75 -8.03
C LEU A 623 -34.93 -4.61 -8.92
N PRO A 624 -36.20 -4.18 -8.77
CA PRO A 624 -36.78 -3.13 -9.61
C PRO A 624 -36.00 -1.81 -9.63
N GLU A 625 -35.37 -1.45 -8.52
CA GLU A 625 -34.56 -0.22 -8.41
C GLU A 625 -33.30 -0.24 -9.26
N TYR A 626 -32.87 -1.43 -9.72
CA TYR A 626 -31.67 -1.60 -10.57
C TYR A 626 -32.02 -2.03 -12.01
N GLU A 627 -33.29 -1.85 -12.42
CA GLU A 627 -33.71 -2.13 -13.80
C GLU A 627 -32.75 -1.46 -14.82
N GLY A 628 -32.29 -2.24 -15.81
CA GLY A 628 -31.30 -1.79 -16.78
C GLY A 628 -29.84 -1.90 -16.33
N SER A 629 -29.56 -2.20 -15.05
CA SER A 629 -28.20 -2.42 -14.51
C SER A 629 -27.99 -3.82 -13.95
N ILE A 630 -29.04 -4.64 -13.90
CA ILE A 630 -29.01 -6.00 -13.37
C ILE A 630 -27.87 -6.81 -14.01
N GLY A 631 -27.08 -7.49 -13.17
CA GLY A 631 -25.96 -8.31 -13.59
C GLY A 631 -24.64 -7.54 -13.85
N MET A 632 -24.69 -6.22 -14.01
CA MET A 632 -23.46 -5.42 -14.07
C MET A 632 -22.72 -5.43 -12.72
N ILE A 633 -21.43 -5.22 -12.76
CA ILE A 633 -20.64 -5.07 -11.53
C ILE A 633 -21.05 -3.80 -10.77
N MET A 634 -21.21 -3.93 -9.44
CA MET A 634 -21.60 -2.82 -8.58
C MET A 634 -20.36 -2.10 -8.05
N LEU A 635 -20.16 -0.86 -8.46
CA LEU A 635 -18.97 -0.06 -8.14
C LEU A 635 -19.21 1.01 -7.07
N GLU A 636 -20.41 1.12 -6.54
CA GLU A 636 -20.76 2.17 -5.56
C GLU A 636 -20.03 2.01 -4.24
N ASN A 637 -19.72 0.75 -3.85
CA ASN A 637 -19.06 0.45 -2.59
C ASN A 637 -17.53 0.62 -2.61
N ILE A 638 -16.92 0.80 -3.79
CA ILE A 638 -15.46 1.02 -3.89
C ILE A 638 -15.06 2.50 -3.75
N ARG A 639 -16.05 3.39 -3.60
CA ARG A 639 -15.87 4.84 -3.35
C ARG A 639 -14.97 5.51 -4.41
N ALA A 640 -13.84 6.09 -3.98
CA ALA A 640 -12.89 6.81 -4.84
C ALA A 640 -11.82 5.93 -5.50
N ALA A 641 -11.74 4.66 -5.19
CA ALA A 641 -10.89 3.74 -5.92
C ALA A 641 -11.50 3.50 -7.30
N MET A 642 -10.77 3.82 -8.38
CA MET A 642 -11.25 3.49 -9.72
C MET A 642 -11.21 1.99 -9.96
N ALA A 643 -10.25 1.30 -9.33
CA ALA A 643 -10.07 -0.15 -9.43
C ALA A 643 -10.22 -0.62 -10.88
N GLN A 644 -9.45 0.00 -11.78
CA GLN A 644 -9.56 -0.20 -13.21
C GLN A 644 -8.17 -0.36 -13.82
N ASP A 645 -7.94 -1.47 -14.51
CA ASP A 645 -6.73 -1.66 -15.29
C ASP A 645 -7.01 -1.44 -16.78
N ILE A 646 -6.05 -0.84 -17.46
CA ILE A 646 -6.08 -0.64 -18.91
C ILE A 646 -4.86 -1.28 -19.54
N TYR A 647 -5.07 -2.13 -20.52
CA TYR A 647 -4.02 -2.73 -21.31
C TYR A 647 -4.18 -2.39 -22.79
N ILE A 648 -3.17 -1.76 -23.37
CA ILE A 648 -3.12 -1.46 -24.80
C ILE A 648 -2.30 -2.56 -25.48
N THR A 649 -2.96 -3.34 -26.35
CA THR A 649 -2.37 -4.54 -26.94
C THR A 649 -1.34 -4.23 -28.02
N ARG A 650 -0.31 -5.08 -28.12
CA ARG A 650 0.65 -5.06 -29.23
C ARG A 650 0.28 -6.03 -30.37
N GLY A 651 -0.65 -6.94 -30.13
CA GLY A 651 -1.10 -7.98 -31.06
C GLY A 651 -0.40 -9.33 -30.87
N GLY A 652 -1.02 -10.37 -31.40
CA GLY A 652 -0.52 -11.74 -31.28
C GLY A 652 -1.00 -12.44 -30.01
N ARG A 653 -0.10 -13.15 -29.31
CA ARG A 653 -0.36 -13.76 -27.99
C ARG A 653 0.21 -12.89 -26.91
N GLU A 654 -0.62 -12.51 -25.96
CA GLU A 654 -0.27 -11.60 -24.87
C GLU A 654 -0.86 -12.09 -23.55
N THR A 655 -0.23 -11.68 -22.44
CA THR A 655 -0.76 -11.92 -21.10
C THR A 655 -0.90 -10.59 -20.38
N ILE A 656 -2.13 -10.24 -19.99
CA ILE A 656 -2.35 -9.15 -19.05
C ILE A 656 -2.05 -9.65 -17.65
N HIS A 657 -1.18 -8.98 -16.94
CA HIS A 657 -0.84 -9.26 -15.55
C HIS A 657 -0.35 -7.98 -14.87
N PRO A 658 -1.26 -7.20 -14.25
CA PRO A 658 -0.88 -5.99 -13.51
C PRO A 658 0.11 -6.31 -12.38
N ARG A 659 1.09 -5.46 -12.18
CA ARG A 659 2.21 -5.70 -11.25
C ARG A 659 2.27 -4.73 -10.08
N PHE A 660 1.76 -3.52 -10.28
CA PHE A 660 1.89 -2.42 -9.32
C PHE A 660 0.56 -1.98 -8.71
N THR A 661 -0.42 -2.87 -8.75
CA THR A 661 -1.75 -2.69 -8.16
C THR A 661 -2.27 -4.00 -7.58
N TYR A 662 -3.36 -3.94 -6.84
CA TYR A 662 -4.18 -5.09 -6.47
C TYR A 662 -5.63 -4.67 -6.27
N HIS A 663 -6.53 -5.64 -6.38
CA HIS A 663 -7.96 -5.43 -6.26
C HIS A 663 -8.59 -6.47 -5.32
N GLY A 664 -9.66 -6.08 -4.62
CA GLY A 664 -10.54 -7.00 -3.91
C GLY A 664 -11.78 -7.25 -4.77
N TYR A 665 -12.01 -8.49 -5.22
CA TYR A 665 -13.07 -8.78 -6.16
C TYR A 665 -13.47 -10.26 -6.19
N ARG A 666 -14.72 -10.48 -6.57
CA ARG A 666 -15.23 -11.76 -7.06
C ARG A 666 -15.48 -11.71 -8.57
N PHE A 667 -15.86 -10.53 -9.05
CA PHE A 667 -16.23 -10.33 -10.46
C PHE A 667 -15.22 -9.43 -11.14
N VAL A 668 -14.78 -9.84 -12.35
CA VAL A 668 -14.00 -9.00 -13.25
C VAL A 668 -14.78 -8.76 -14.53
N GLU A 669 -14.97 -7.48 -14.85
CA GLU A 669 -15.58 -7.04 -16.10
C GLU A 669 -14.47 -6.79 -17.12
N ILE A 670 -14.61 -7.38 -18.31
CA ILE A 670 -13.68 -7.20 -19.43
C ILE A 670 -14.40 -6.54 -20.57
N THR A 671 -13.87 -5.43 -21.05
CA THR A 671 -14.35 -4.71 -22.22
C THR A 671 -13.20 -4.41 -23.20
N GLY A 672 -13.52 -4.05 -24.45
CA GLY A 672 -12.53 -3.86 -25.52
C GLY A 672 -12.27 -5.14 -26.33
N ILE A 673 -13.04 -6.19 -26.09
CA ILE A 673 -13.04 -7.45 -26.86
C ILE A 673 -14.40 -7.64 -27.57
N ASP A 674 -14.39 -8.34 -28.71
CA ASP A 674 -15.60 -8.55 -29.52
C ASP A 674 -16.39 -9.80 -29.12
N ALA A 675 -15.76 -10.73 -28.40
CA ALA A 675 -16.36 -11.97 -27.92
C ALA A 675 -15.73 -12.36 -26.56
N PRO A 676 -16.44 -13.13 -25.72
CA PRO A 676 -15.91 -13.55 -24.45
C PRO A 676 -14.68 -14.46 -24.62
N LEU A 677 -13.69 -14.30 -23.76
CA LEU A 677 -12.58 -15.24 -23.63
C LEU A 677 -13.08 -16.53 -22.95
N ALA A 678 -12.44 -17.66 -23.24
CA ALA A 678 -12.67 -18.89 -22.49
C ALA A 678 -12.37 -18.66 -21.00
N THR A 679 -13.12 -19.30 -20.10
CA THR A 679 -12.96 -19.12 -18.66
C THR A 679 -11.53 -19.49 -18.19
N GLU A 680 -10.92 -20.50 -18.81
CA GLU A 680 -9.54 -20.94 -18.53
C GLU A 680 -8.49 -19.88 -18.87
N ALA A 681 -8.82 -18.93 -19.73
CA ALA A 681 -7.95 -17.81 -20.08
C ALA A 681 -7.99 -16.67 -19.05
N VAL A 682 -8.95 -16.70 -18.11
CA VAL A 682 -9.15 -15.66 -17.09
C VAL A 682 -8.89 -16.25 -15.72
N LYS A 683 -7.75 -15.89 -15.15
CA LYS A 683 -7.31 -16.32 -13.83
C LYS A 683 -7.21 -15.15 -12.87
N GLY A 684 -7.36 -15.43 -11.57
CA GLY A 684 -7.09 -14.53 -10.47
C GLY A 684 -5.92 -15.06 -9.65
N ILE A 685 -4.86 -14.29 -9.54
CA ILE A 685 -3.70 -14.58 -8.71
C ILE A 685 -3.95 -13.99 -7.33
N VAL A 686 -4.14 -14.84 -6.34
CA VAL A 686 -4.43 -14.44 -4.97
C VAL A 686 -3.16 -13.99 -4.27
N LEU A 687 -3.14 -12.77 -3.78
CA LEU A 687 -2.01 -12.16 -3.09
C LEU A 687 -2.26 -12.08 -1.59
N SER A 688 -1.25 -12.43 -0.78
CA SER A 688 -1.34 -12.35 0.68
C SER A 688 0.03 -12.30 1.34
N SER A 689 0.08 -11.73 2.55
CA SER A 689 1.19 -11.94 3.49
C SER A 689 0.98 -13.17 4.40
N ILE A 690 -0.17 -13.83 4.36
CA ILE A 690 -0.36 -15.16 4.96
C ILE A 690 0.03 -16.18 3.90
N HIS A 691 1.26 -16.66 3.94
CA HIS A 691 1.75 -17.62 2.95
C HIS A 691 1.16 -19.01 3.17
N ASN A 692 0.92 -19.39 4.42
CA ASN A 692 0.31 -20.66 4.79
C ASN A 692 -0.51 -20.50 6.07
N PHE A 693 -1.65 -21.19 6.13
CA PHE A 693 -2.39 -21.32 7.38
C PHE A 693 -1.73 -22.41 8.26
N ALA A 694 -1.60 -22.11 9.55
CA ALA A 694 -0.99 -23.00 10.53
C ALA A 694 -2.00 -23.97 11.17
N SER A 695 -3.28 -23.74 10.96
CA SER A 695 -4.36 -24.55 11.53
C SER A 695 -5.39 -24.95 10.48
N SER A 696 -6.08 -26.04 10.74
CA SER A 696 -7.24 -26.50 9.99
C SER A 696 -8.40 -26.77 10.93
N TYR A 697 -9.62 -26.58 10.46
CA TYR A 697 -10.83 -26.74 11.25
C TYR A 697 -11.94 -27.36 10.40
N GLU A 698 -12.49 -28.46 10.89
CA GLU A 698 -13.59 -29.18 10.24
C GLU A 698 -14.54 -29.74 11.30
N THR A 699 -15.83 -29.58 11.06
CA THR A 699 -16.91 -30.09 11.91
C THR A 699 -17.97 -30.80 11.07
N SER A 700 -18.92 -31.47 11.73
CA SER A 700 -20.11 -32.04 11.07
C SER A 700 -21.11 -30.97 10.60
N ASN A 701 -20.96 -29.69 11.03
CA ASN A 701 -21.84 -28.59 10.64
C ASN A 701 -21.24 -27.81 9.46
N THR A 702 -21.88 -27.89 8.30
CA THR A 702 -21.42 -27.24 7.06
C THR A 702 -21.41 -25.72 7.14
N LEU A 703 -22.31 -25.08 7.91
CA LEU A 703 -22.34 -23.63 8.10
C LEU A 703 -21.15 -23.14 8.94
N VAL A 704 -20.77 -23.90 9.97
CA VAL A 704 -19.59 -23.62 10.78
C VAL A 704 -18.31 -23.77 9.95
N ASN A 705 -18.23 -24.80 9.10
CA ASN A 705 -17.12 -24.98 8.19
C ASN A 705 -17.05 -23.86 7.15
N LYS A 706 -18.21 -23.36 6.68
CA LYS A 706 -18.27 -22.21 5.77
C LYS A 706 -17.82 -20.93 6.47
N LEU A 707 -18.19 -20.71 7.72
CA LEU A 707 -17.72 -19.58 8.53
C LEU A 707 -16.19 -19.57 8.64
N TRP A 708 -15.59 -20.73 8.95
CA TRP A 708 -14.13 -20.88 8.96
C TRP A 708 -13.48 -20.48 7.64
N LYS A 709 -14.01 -20.99 6.51
CA LYS A 709 -13.53 -20.62 5.18
C LYS A 709 -13.65 -19.12 4.89
N ASN A 710 -14.77 -18.52 5.27
CA ASN A 710 -14.97 -17.08 5.09
C ASN A 710 -13.93 -16.27 5.89
N ILE A 711 -13.68 -16.65 7.14
CA ILE A 711 -12.66 -16.01 7.99
C ILE A 711 -11.27 -16.15 7.39
N THR A 712 -10.90 -17.34 6.87
CA THR A 712 -9.58 -17.55 6.26
C THR A 712 -9.41 -16.74 4.99
N TRP A 713 -10.43 -16.63 4.13
CA TRP A 713 -10.40 -15.79 2.93
C TRP A 713 -10.31 -14.30 3.27
N SER A 714 -11.09 -13.83 4.24
CA SER A 714 -11.03 -12.44 4.72
C SER A 714 -9.67 -12.11 5.31
N SER A 715 -9.09 -13.02 6.11
CA SER A 715 -7.75 -12.86 6.70
C SER A 715 -6.68 -12.82 5.62
N SER A 716 -6.72 -13.73 4.64
CA SER A 716 -5.79 -13.76 3.52
C SER A 716 -5.84 -12.45 2.74
N GLY A 717 -7.04 -11.93 2.45
CA GLY A 717 -7.22 -10.71 1.67
C GLY A 717 -6.86 -9.43 2.40
N ASN A 718 -6.96 -9.39 3.75
CA ASN A 718 -6.66 -8.21 4.54
C ASN A 718 -5.26 -8.21 5.19
N PHE A 719 -4.50 -9.31 5.09
CA PHE A 719 -3.11 -9.33 5.52
C PHE A 719 -2.22 -9.15 4.28
N LEU A 720 -2.03 -7.89 3.89
CA LEU A 720 -1.29 -7.52 2.68
C LEU A 720 -0.31 -6.38 3.01
N SER A 721 0.91 -6.75 3.34
CA SER A 721 1.96 -5.92 3.92
C SER A 721 1.67 -5.44 5.35
N ILE A 722 0.45 -5.02 5.64
CA ILE A 722 -0.09 -4.68 6.97
C ILE A 722 -1.47 -5.33 7.14
N PRO A 723 -2.02 -5.42 8.35
CA PRO A 723 -3.42 -5.78 8.54
C PRO A 723 -4.30 -4.60 8.08
N THR A 724 -4.96 -4.74 6.93
CA THR A 724 -5.84 -3.71 6.37
C THR A 724 -7.29 -3.91 6.81
N ASP A 725 -8.05 -2.81 6.87
CA ASP A 725 -9.48 -2.81 7.19
C ASP A 725 -10.34 -3.33 6.03
N CYS A 726 -9.88 -3.11 4.80
CA CYS A 726 -10.59 -3.53 3.59
C CYS A 726 -9.61 -3.65 2.42
N PRO A 727 -9.91 -4.49 1.40
CA PRO A 727 -9.01 -4.68 0.27
C PRO A 727 -9.48 -4.00 -1.03
N GLN A 728 -10.77 -3.56 -1.13
CA GLN A 728 -11.38 -3.23 -2.43
C GLN A 728 -11.55 -1.74 -2.72
N ARG A 729 -11.65 -0.91 -1.69
CA ARG A 729 -11.93 0.53 -1.80
C ARG A 729 -10.70 1.38 -1.49
N ASN A 730 -10.80 2.69 -1.60
CA ASN A 730 -9.73 3.65 -1.34
C ASN A 730 -9.47 3.89 0.16
N GLU A 731 -9.35 2.89 0.95
CA GLU A 731 -9.01 2.92 2.37
C GLU A 731 -7.77 2.09 2.61
N ARG A 732 -7.89 0.78 2.78
CA ARG A 732 -6.79 -0.20 2.84
C ARG A 732 -5.71 0.20 3.84
N LEU A 733 -6.14 0.64 5.02
CA LEU A 733 -5.29 1.17 6.08
C LEU A 733 -5.18 0.21 7.26
N GLY A 734 -4.10 0.34 8.02
CA GLY A 734 -3.86 -0.45 9.24
C GLY A 734 -4.66 0.07 10.44
N TRP A 735 -5.98 -0.05 10.40
CA TRP A 735 -6.84 0.37 11.50
C TRP A 735 -6.61 -0.46 12.75
N ALA A 736 -6.33 0.24 13.84
CA ALA A 736 -5.93 -0.36 15.10
C ALA A 736 -7.08 -1.10 15.80
N GLY A 737 -8.32 -0.61 15.68
CA GLY A 737 -9.49 -1.26 16.23
C GLY A 737 -9.71 -2.66 15.67
N ASP A 738 -9.60 -2.78 14.36
CA ASP A 738 -9.78 -4.05 13.62
C ASP A 738 -8.78 -5.10 14.07
N ILE A 739 -7.50 -4.79 14.07
CA ILE A 739 -6.47 -5.75 14.47
C ILE A 739 -6.44 -5.99 15.98
N SER A 740 -6.88 -5.02 16.81
CA SER A 740 -6.98 -5.22 18.25
C SER A 740 -7.89 -6.40 18.58
N VAL A 741 -9.06 -6.48 17.95
CA VAL A 741 -10.04 -7.56 18.20
C VAL A 741 -9.71 -8.83 17.41
N PHE A 742 -9.03 -8.72 16.26
CA PHE A 742 -8.74 -9.86 15.40
C PHE A 742 -7.41 -10.55 15.71
N SER A 743 -6.45 -9.90 16.38
CA SER A 743 -5.09 -10.42 16.60
C SER A 743 -5.05 -11.82 17.21
N ARG A 744 -5.88 -12.13 18.21
CA ARG A 744 -5.98 -13.46 18.80
C ARG A 744 -6.40 -14.51 17.75
N THR A 745 -7.44 -14.24 16.97
CA THR A 745 -7.89 -15.11 15.90
C THR A 745 -6.79 -15.32 14.86
N ALA A 746 -6.11 -14.25 14.45
CA ALA A 746 -5.01 -14.32 13.51
C ALA A 746 -3.89 -15.27 13.96
N THR A 747 -3.52 -15.23 15.24
CA THR A 747 -2.49 -16.12 15.82
C THR A 747 -2.90 -17.60 15.86
N TYR A 748 -4.19 -17.90 15.85
CA TYR A 748 -4.67 -19.28 15.73
C TYR A 748 -4.72 -19.76 14.28
N LEU A 749 -4.96 -18.85 13.32
CA LEU A 749 -5.06 -19.18 11.91
C LEU A 749 -3.70 -19.41 11.26
N ALA A 750 -2.72 -18.55 11.56
CA ALA A 750 -1.45 -18.52 10.86
C ALA A 750 -0.27 -18.14 11.77
N ASP A 751 0.96 -18.44 11.33
CA ASP A 751 2.17 -17.89 11.98
C ASP A 751 2.34 -16.43 11.54
N VAL A 752 1.83 -15.52 12.34
CA VAL A 752 1.83 -14.09 12.10
C VAL A 752 2.73 -13.31 13.08
N SER A 753 3.61 -14.01 13.78
CA SER A 753 4.46 -13.42 14.84
C SER A 753 5.24 -12.20 14.35
N GLN A 754 5.97 -12.33 13.25
CA GLN A 754 6.80 -11.25 12.71
C GLN A 754 5.97 -10.22 11.91
N PHE A 755 4.86 -10.63 11.33
CA PHE A 755 3.91 -9.73 10.67
C PHE A 755 3.29 -8.76 11.69
N LEU A 756 2.80 -9.28 12.81
CA LEU A 756 2.24 -8.46 13.90
C LEU A 756 3.33 -7.66 14.63
N ARG A 757 4.55 -8.20 14.78
CA ARG A 757 5.68 -7.44 15.31
C ARG A 757 5.99 -6.21 14.47
N ARG A 758 5.92 -6.33 13.14
CA ARG A 758 6.08 -5.19 12.22
C ARG A 758 4.97 -4.16 12.40
N TYR A 759 3.73 -4.59 12.58
CA TYR A 759 2.61 -3.71 12.87
C TYR A 759 2.80 -2.98 14.21
N VAL A 760 3.20 -3.69 15.27
CA VAL A 760 3.52 -3.11 16.59
C VAL A 760 4.68 -2.10 16.48
N GLN A 761 5.69 -2.37 15.64
CA GLN A 761 6.74 -1.39 15.33
C GLN A 761 6.15 -0.13 14.69
N SER A 762 5.24 -0.29 13.72
CA SER A 762 4.57 0.85 13.09
C SER A 762 3.74 1.66 14.10
N MET A 763 3.10 1.01 15.08
CA MET A 763 2.41 1.71 16.17
C MET A 763 3.36 2.58 17.00
N ARG A 764 4.57 2.08 17.33
CA ARG A 764 5.61 2.90 18.00
C ARG A 764 6.09 4.07 17.16
N ASP A 765 6.32 3.81 15.86
CA ASP A 765 6.83 4.81 14.92
C ASP A 765 5.89 6.00 14.75
N VAL A 766 4.57 5.79 14.92
CA VAL A 766 3.54 6.84 14.82
C VAL A 766 3.01 7.32 16.17
N GLN A 767 3.51 6.77 17.28
CA GLN A 767 3.11 7.23 18.62
C GLN A 767 3.45 8.71 18.80
N ARG A 768 2.51 9.47 19.35
CA ARG A 768 2.69 10.91 19.57
C ARG A 768 3.51 11.17 20.83
N SER A 769 4.09 12.36 20.89
CA SER A 769 4.92 12.80 22.04
C SER A 769 4.17 12.86 23.37
N ASP A 770 2.83 12.94 23.35
CA ASP A 770 1.98 12.89 24.54
C ASP A 770 1.68 11.45 25.01
N GLY A 771 2.21 10.43 24.32
CA GLY A 771 2.02 9.01 24.61
C GLY A 771 0.86 8.36 23.86
N ARG A 772 0.07 9.11 23.12
CA ARG A 772 -1.10 8.63 22.40
C ARG A 772 -0.72 7.76 21.21
N PHE A 773 -1.30 6.57 21.11
CA PHE A 773 -1.30 5.80 19.87
C PHE A 773 -2.39 6.33 18.94
N PRO A 774 -2.11 6.50 17.64
CA PRO A 774 -3.16 6.86 16.66
C PRO A 774 -4.07 5.66 16.37
N ASP A 775 -5.18 5.92 15.65
CA ASP A 775 -6.13 4.87 15.27
C ASP A 775 -5.65 4.06 14.05
N ILE A 776 -4.63 4.53 13.34
CA ILE A 776 -4.09 3.94 12.11
C ILE A 776 -2.56 3.84 12.22
N ALA A 777 -2.00 2.69 11.84
CA ALA A 777 -0.55 2.49 11.73
C ALA A 777 -0.19 1.57 10.55
N PRO A 778 0.84 1.87 9.74
CA PRO A 778 1.56 3.14 9.68
C PRO A 778 0.71 4.31 9.20
N LEU A 779 1.32 5.40 8.77
CA LEU A 779 0.77 6.69 8.37
C LEU A 779 0.35 7.55 9.56
N GLY A 780 -0.22 6.96 10.59
CA GLY A 780 -0.79 7.68 11.71
C GLY A 780 -2.06 8.44 11.31
N GLY A 781 -3.03 8.45 12.16
CA GLY A 781 -4.28 9.15 11.89
C GLY A 781 -5.29 8.85 12.97
N GLY A 782 -6.39 9.60 12.96
CA GLY A 782 -7.38 9.50 14.00
C GLY A 782 -6.91 10.11 15.33
N PHE A 783 -7.55 9.73 16.41
CA PHE A 783 -7.48 10.47 17.66
C PHE A 783 -6.81 9.70 18.80
N GLY A 784 -6.51 8.41 18.57
CA GLY A 784 -5.82 7.57 19.53
C GLY A 784 -6.61 7.34 20.82
N GLY A 785 -7.94 7.24 20.70
CA GLY A 785 -8.79 6.94 21.84
C GLY A 785 -8.74 5.48 22.25
N LEU A 786 -9.40 5.19 23.37
CA LEU A 786 -9.62 3.83 23.83
C LEU A 786 -10.31 2.98 22.77
N LEU A 787 -10.18 1.68 22.84
CA LEU A 787 -10.57 0.65 21.88
C LEU A 787 -9.61 0.58 20.70
N TRP A 788 -9.42 1.65 19.92
CA TRP A 788 -8.49 1.66 18.77
C TRP A 788 -7.03 1.75 19.22
N GLY A 789 -6.67 2.77 20.00
CA GLY A 789 -5.30 2.92 20.50
C GLY A 789 -4.84 1.78 21.42
N SER A 790 -5.80 1.10 22.09
CA SER A 790 -5.53 -0.08 22.91
C SER A 790 -4.86 -1.24 22.14
N ALA A 791 -4.91 -1.24 20.80
CA ALA A 791 -4.13 -2.19 19.98
C ALA A 791 -2.64 -2.19 20.31
N GLY A 792 -2.10 -1.04 20.76
CA GLY A 792 -0.73 -0.92 21.24
C GLY A 792 -0.43 -1.79 22.48
N ILE A 793 -1.46 -2.27 23.17
CA ILE A 793 -1.33 -3.19 24.34
C ILE A 793 -1.83 -4.58 23.97
N THR A 794 -3.00 -4.69 23.32
CA THR A 794 -3.65 -5.98 23.06
C THR A 794 -2.89 -6.81 22.03
N VAL A 795 -2.41 -6.23 20.95
CA VAL A 795 -1.69 -6.98 19.89
C VAL A 795 -0.37 -7.58 20.44
N PRO A 796 0.54 -6.83 21.09
CA PRO A 796 1.74 -7.45 21.68
C PRO A 796 1.41 -8.48 22.76
N TRP A 797 0.31 -8.30 23.53
CA TRP A 797 -0.13 -9.30 24.49
C TRP A 797 -0.54 -10.61 23.81
N GLU A 798 -1.36 -10.57 22.77
CA GLU A 798 -1.79 -11.78 22.05
C GLU A 798 -0.61 -12.48 21.35
N CYS A 799 0.35 -11.72 20.82
CA CYS A 799 1.61 -12.28 20.33
C CYS A 799 2.37 -13.01 21.44
N TYR A 800 2.47 -12.41 22.62
CA TYR A 800 3.13 -13.08 23.76
C TYR A 800 2.39 -14.35 24.17
N GLN A 801 1.07 -14.32 24.25
CA GLN A 801 0.28 -15.49 24.62
C GLN A 801 0.49 -16.67 23.66
N GLN A 802 0.60 -16.40 22.38
CA GLN A 802 0.76 -17.44 21.37
C GLN A 802 2.21 -17.90 21.19
N TYR A 803 3.17 -16.96 21.19
CA TYR A 803 4.56 -17.22 20.80
C TYR A 803 5.57 -17.16 21.95
N GLY A 804 5.17 -16.77 23.15
CA GLY A 804 6.05 -16.58 24.29
C GLY A 804 7.09 -15.47 24.12
N ASP A 805 6.85 -14.50 23.21
CA ASP A 805 7.82 -13.48 22.82
C ASP A 805 7.92 -12.34 23.87
N LYS A 806 8.72 -12.58 24.90
CA LYS A 806 9.04 -11.55 25.92
C LYS A 806 9.80 -10.36 25.35
N ARG A 807 10.60 -10.57 24.26
CA ARG A 807 11.35 -9.47 23.64
C ARG A 807 10.41 -8.44 23.07
N LEU A 808 9.34 -8.86 22.37
CA LEU A 808 8.33 -7.94 21.84
C LEU A 808 7.70 -7.11 22.96
N LEU A 809 7.31 -7.73 24.07
CA LEU A 809 6.75 -7.01 25.21
C LEU A 809 7.74 -5.98 25.78
N ASN A 810 9.01 -6.36 25.91
CA ASN A 810 10.04 -5.48 26.44
C ASN A 810 10.34 -4.30 25.51
N GLU A 811 10.48 -4.54 24.22
CA GLU A 811 10.71 -3.51 23.19
C GLU A 811 9.57 -2.49 23.11
N HIS A 812 8.35 -2.91 23.43
CA HIS A 812 7.14 -2.07 23.32
C HIS A 812 6.67 -1.51 24.66
N TYR A 813 7.29 -1.89 25.77
CA TYR A 813 6.82 -1.61 27.13
C TYR A 813 6.66 -0.12 27.43
N ASP A 814 7.66 0.68 27.09
CA ASP A 814 7.65 2.12 27.36
C ASP A 814 6.54 2.83 26.58
N ALA A 815 6.31 2.41 25.34
CA ALA A 815 5.22 2.93 24.52
C ALA A 815 3.84 2.61 25.14
N MET A 816 3.65 1.38 25.61
CA MET A 816 2.41 0.98 26.30
C MET A 816 2.21 1.78 27.59
N SER A 817 3.27 1.95 28.39
CA SER A 817 3.22 2.69 29.64
C SER A 817 2.89 4.17 29.42
N GLN A 818 3.47 4.80 28.39
CA GLN A 818 3.15 6.18 28.00
C GLN A 818 1.70 6.34 27.56
N TYR A 819 1.14 5.33 26.87
CA TYR A 819 -0.26 5.35 26.47
C TYR A 819 -1.21 5.32 27.67
N ILE A 820 -0.95 4.46 28.67
CA ILE A 820 -1.72 4.49 29.92
C ILE A 820 -1.61 5.85 30.61
N GLN A 821 -0.41 6.44 30.65
CA GLN A 821 -0.23 7.77 31.24
C GLN A 821 -1.02 8.85 30.50
N TYR A 822 -1.05 8.79 29.14
CA TYR A 822 -1.87 9.68 28.33
C TYR A 822 -3.37 9.59 28.69
N ILE A 823 -3.89 8.39 28.88
CA ILE A 823 -5.29 8.18 29.28
C ILE A 823 -5.56 8.85 30.63
N LEU A 824 -4.68 8.59 31.60
CA LEU A 824 -4.79 9.19 32.95
C LEU A 824 -4.77 10.71 32.95
N ASP A 825 -3.92 11.30 32.12
CA ASP A 825 -3.65 12.74 32.12
C ASP A 825 -4.67 13.53 31.26
N LYS A 826 -5.19 12.91 30.20
CA LYS A 826 -5.95 13.61 29.15
C LYS A 826 -7.37 13.15 28.94
N MET A 827 -7.70 11.91 29.36
CA MET A 827 -9.00 11.32 29.03
C MET A 827 -9.90 11.18 30.27
N ILE A 828 -9.42 11.38 31.48
CA ILE A 828 -10.23 11.36 32.68
C ILE A 828 -10.65 12.78 33.03
N GLU A 829 -11.96 13.03 33.04
CA GLU A 829 -12.56 14.30 33.47
C GLU A 829 -12.40 14.45 34.99
N LYS A 830 -11.87 15.57 35.43
CA LYS A 830 -11.49 15.77 36.85
C LYS A 830 -12.70 15.82 37.78
N GLU A 831 -13.81 16.38 37.32
CA GLU A 831 -15.02 16.61 38.10
C GLU A 831 -15.82 15.33 38.33
N THR A 832 -15.96 14.50 37.33
CA THR A 832 -16.79 13.30 37.32
C THR A 832 -15.99 12.00 37.49
N GLY A 833 -14.73 12.02 37.10
CA GLY A 833 -13.89 10.84 36.99
C GLY A 833 -14.19 9.96 35.75
N LEU A 834 -15.14 10.38 34.91
CA LEU A 834 -15.50 9.66 33.69
C LEU A 834 -14.42 9.77 32.62
N LEU A 835 -14.30 8.75 31.79
CA LEU A 835 -13.53 8.81 30.57
C LEU A 835 -14.27 9.59 29.49
N VAL A 836 -13.60 10.56 28.90
CA VAL A 836 -14.13 11.42 27.84
C VAL A 836 -13.15 11.46 26.67
N GLN A 837 -13.68 11.45 25.46
CA GLN A 837 -12.87 11.57 24.24
C GLN A 837 -13.25 12.85 23.51
N ASN A 838 -12.29 13.75 23.34
CA ASN A 838 -12.50 14.98 22.57
C ASN A 838 -12.03 14.74 21.13
N ARG A 839 -12.97 14.56 20.21
CA ARG A 839 -12.70 14.18 18.81
C ARG A 839 -13.37 15.12 17.83
N ALA A 840 -12.68 15.32 16.69
CA ALA A 840 -13.21 16.12 15.58
C ALA A 840 -14.32 15.38 14.79
N TRP A 841 -14.35 14.06 14.81
CA TRP A 841 -15.35 13.25 14.08
C TRP A 841 -16.37 12.57 14.99
N GLY A 842 -16.39 12.92 16.26
CA GLY A 842 -17.14 12.20 17.28
C GLY A 842 -16.32 11.07 17.90
N ASP A 843 -16.95 10.39 18.83
CA ASP A 843 -16.30 9.34 19.62
C ASP A 843 -16.50 7.97 18.98
N LEU A 844 -15.43 7.16 18.95
CA LEU A 844 -15.50 5.76 18.51
C LEU A 844 -16.02 4.88 19.66
N GLY A 845 -16.83 3.89 19.32
CA GLY A 845 -17.45 2.98 20.27
C GLY A 845 -17.81 1.67 19.60
N ASP A 846 -19.07 1.29 19.62
CA ASP A 846 -19.63 0.16 18.90
C ASP A 846 -19.78 0.56 17.43
N TRP A 847 -18.69 0.39 16.66
CA TRP A 847 -18.57 0.89 15.29
C TRP A 847 -19.64 0.28 14.38
N LEU A 848 -20.45 1.14 13.77
CA LEU A 848 -21.59 0.77 12.92
C LEU A 848 -22.67 -0.07 13.64
N GLY A 849 -22.66 -0.11 14.95
CA GLY A 849 -23.75 -0.68 15.73
C GLY A 849 -25.08 0.05 15.45
N LEU A 850 -26.18 -0.69 15.42
CA LEU A 850 -27.51 -0.14 15.06
C LEU A 850 -27.95 1.03 15.98
N GLU A 851 -27.45 1.08 17.19
CA GLU A 851 -27.78 2.09 18.18
C GLU A 851 -26.54 2.86 18.70
N ASP A 852 -25.45 2.89 17.94
CA ASP A 852 -24.18 3.50 18.37
C ASP A 852 -24.36 4.95 18.84
N GLU A 853 -25.21 5.73 18.20
CA GLU A 853 -25.49 7.12 18.60
C GLU A 853 -26.25 7.24 19.94
N LYS A 854 -26.95 6.18 20.35
CA LYS A 854 -27.71 6.15 21.59
C LYS A 854 -26.95 5.52 22.75
N ASN A 855 -25.88 4.81 22.48
CA ASN A 855 -25.10 4.11 23.49
C ASN A 855 -24.20 5.05 24.26
N ASP A 856 -24.12 4.86 25.58
CA ASP A 856 -23.10 5.55 26.40
C ASP A 856 -21.75 4.88 26.19
N LYS A 857 -20.93 5.48 25.32
CA LYS A 857 -19.60 4.98 24.98
C LYS A 857 -18.65 4.99 26.17
N SER A 858 -18.89 5.81 27.20
CA SER A 858 -18.02 5.88 28.38
C SER A 858 -17.99 4.54 29.14
N LEU A 859 -19.06 3.76 29.12
CA LEU A 859 -19.08 2.40 29.66
C LEU A 859 -18.11 1.48 28.92
N LEU A 860 -18.08 1.53 27.58
CA LEU A 860 -17.17 0.73 26.77
C LEU A 860 -15.73 1.14 27.01
N TRP A 861 -15.45 2.45 27.04
CA TRP A 861 -14.12 2.99 27.31
C TRP A 861 -13.60 2.59 28.68
N GLU A 862 -14.45 2.70 29.72
CA GLU A 862 -14.08 2.34 31.07
C GLU A 862 -13.76 0.85 31.20
N ALA A 863 -14.63 -0.01 30.63
CA ALA A 863 -14.44 -1.45 30.65
C ALA A 863 -13.12 -1.84 29.95
N TYR A 864 -12.83 -1.20 28.80
CA TYR A 864 -11.62 -1.50 28.02
C TYR A 864 -10.37 -0.94 28.69
N PHE A 865 -10.45 0.23 29.32
CA PHE A 865 -9.34 0.77 30.11
C PHE A 865 -8.97 -0.12 31.30
N ILE A 866 -9.96 -0.68 31.97
CA ILE A 866 -9.74 -1.68 33.05
C ILE A 866 -9.03 -2.90 32.48
N TYR A 867 -9.42 -3.36 31.29
CA TYR A 867 -8.75 -4.47 30.60
C TYR A 867 -7.30 -4.12 30.24
N ASP A 868 -7.04 -2.94 29.68
CA ASP A 868 -5.68 -2.46 29.40
C ASP A 868 -4.81 -2.45 30.69
N LEU A 869 -5.35 -1.99 31.82
CA LEU A 869 -4.64 -1.99 33.11
C LEU A 869 -4.36 -3.41 33.60
N GLU A 870 -5.28 -4.34 33.42
CA GLU A 870 -5.08 -5.77 33.74
C GLU A 870 -3.93 -6.34 32.91
N LEU A 871 -3.91 -6.07 31.60
CA LEU A 871 -2.85 -6.52 30.70
C LEU A 871 -1.50 -5.92 31.09
N MET A 872 -1.45 -4.63 31.38
CA MET A 872 -0.22 -3.94 31.78
C MET A 872 0.33 -4.49 33.12
N ASN A 873 -0.52 -4.82 34.05
CA ASN A 873 -0.10 -5.51 35.28
C ASN A 873 0.56 -6.87 34.96
N LYS A 874 -0.10 -7.70 34.14
CA LYS A 874 0.45 -9.00 33.71
C LYS A 874 1.79 -8.84 32.97
N ILE A 875 1.88 -7.90 32.05
CA ILE A 875 3.09 -7.62 31.26
C ILE A 875 4.23 -7.16 32.17
N ALA A 876 3.97 -6.20 33.07
CA ALA A 876 4.95 -5.71 34.02
C ALA A 876 5.47 -6.84 34.91
N THR A 877 4.61 -7.73 35.38
CA THR A 877 4.97 -8.91 36.19
C THR A 877 5.85 -9.86 35.40
N ILE A 878 5.51 -10.17 34.12
CA ILE A 878 6.31 -11.05 33.24
C ILE A 878 7.70 -10.49 32.98
N LEU A 879 7.81 -9.16 32.87
CA LEU A 879 9.07 -8.46 32.63
C LEU A 879 9.86 -8.16 33.91
N GLY A 880 9.35 -8.52 35.09
CA GLY A 880 10.00 -8.28 36.39
C GLY A 880 10.00 -6.81 36.85
N LYS A 881 9.10 -5.98 36.27
CA LYS A 881 8.95 -4.55 36.62
C LYS A 881 8.00 -4.39 37.80
N GLN A 882 8.47 -4.75 39.00
CA GLN A 882 7.66 -4.91 40.22
C GLN A 882 6.89 -3.63 40.59
N MET A 883 7.53 -2.46 40.59
CA MET A 883 6.87 -1.18 40.92
C MET A 883 5.73 -0.83 39.96
N ASP A 884 5.94 -1.09 38.70
CA ASP A 884 4.89 -0.86 37.68
C ASP A 884 3.74 -1.87 37.82
N ALA A 885 4.06 -3.13 38.13
CA ALA A 885 3.03 -4.15 38.37
C ALA A 885 2.14 -3.75 39.55
N GLU A 886 2.70 -3.28 40.64
CA GLU A 886 1.98 -2.78 41.83
C GLU A 886 1.13 -1.53 41.46
N ARG A 887 1.72 -0.59 40.71
CA ARG A 887 1.01 0.61 40.21
C ARG A 887 -0.21 0.23 39.35
N PHE A 888 -0.03 -0.63 38.37
CA PHE A 888 -1.12 -1.02 37.47
C PHE A 888 -2.19 -1.87 38.21
N SER A 889 -1.79 -2.71 39.13
CA SER A 889 -2.71 -3.45 39.99
C SER A 889 -3.60 -2.53 40.83
N LYS A 890 -3.01 -1.47 41.38
CA LYS A 890 -3.76 -0.45 42.15
C LYS A 890 -4.75 0.30 41.25
N LEU A 891 -4.29 0.80 40.12
CA LEU A 891 -5.13 1.50 39.13
C LEU A 891 -6.29 0.62 38.63
N TYR A 892 -6.01 -0.65 38.37
CA TYR A 892 -7.03 -1.64 38.01
C TYR A 892 -8.12 -1.74 39.09
N ALA A 893 -7.72 -1.88 40.33
CA ALA A 893 -8.66 -2.00 41.44
C ALA A 893 -9.49 -0.72 41.65
N GLU A 894 -8.88 0.44 41.54
CA GLU A 894 -9.54 1.74 41.64
C GLU A 894 -10.58 1.93 40.53
N ARG A 895 -10.18 1.68 39.24
CA ARG A 895 -11.08 1.85 38.07
C ARG A 895 -12.22 0.81 38.10
N LYS A 896 -11.94 -0.42 38.50
CA LYS A 896 -12.98 -1.45 38.65
C LYS A 896 -14.01 -1.07 39.75
N THR A 897 -13.54 -0.48 40.83
CA THR A 897 -14.44 0.05 41.88
C THR A 897 -15.29 1.21 41.34
N PHE A 898 -14.67 2.11 40.59
CA PHE A 898 -15.35 3.22 39.92
C PHE A 898 -16.41 2.68 38.92
N PHE A 899 -16.05 1.71 38.09
CA PHE A 899 -16.97 1.08 37.13
C PHE A 899 -18.19 0.49 37.83
N ASN A 900 -17.98 -0.32 38.88
CA ASN A 900 -19.08 -0.93 39.63
C ASN A 900 -20.02 0.11 40.24
N LYS A 901 -19.45 1.20 40.75
CA LYS A 901 -20.24 2.29 41.35
C LYS A 901 -21.03 3.09 40.31
N THR A 902 -20.43 3.32 39.16
CA THR A 902 -20.95 4.22 38.14
C THR A 902 -21.90 3.54 37.16
N TYR A 903 -21.59 2.29 36.77
CA TYR A 903 -22.28 1.62 35.66
C TYR A 903 -23.06 0.39 36.05
N ILE A 904 -22.95 -0.11 37.31
CA ILE A 904 -23.69 -1.31 37.74
C ILE A 904 -24.82 -0.91 38.68
N ARG A 905 -26.01 -1.39 38.39
CA ARG A 905 -27.18 -1.19 39.26
C ARG A 905 -27.06 -2.08 40.47
N PRO A 906 -27.16 -1.54 41.71
CA PRO A 906 -27.04 -2.34 42.92
C PRO A 906 -28.12 -3.43 43.08
N ASN A 907 -29.30 -3.22 42.52
CA ASN A 907 -30.48 -4.08 42.73
C ASN A 907 -30.43 -5.39 41.94
N ASP A 908 -29.87 -5.41 40.75
CA ASP A 908 -29.88 -6.56 39.84
C ASP A 908 -28.52 -6.91 39.21
N GLY A 909 -27.48 -6.14 39.54
CA GLY A 909 -26.13 -6.35 39.02
C GLY A 909 -25.97 -6.12 37.54
N LYS A 910 -26.95 -5.52 36.86
CA LYS A 910 -26.89 -5.19 35.42
C LYS A 910 -26.31 -3.80 35.21
N THR A 911 -25.80 -3.56 34.04
CA THR A 911 -25.34 -2.23 33.62
C THR A 911 -26.49 -1.23 33.53
N ILE A 912 -26.25 0.04 33.88
CA ILE A 912 -27.27 1.10 33.78
C ILE A 912 -27.53 1.46 32.30
N PHE A 913 -26.56 1.32 31.44
CA PHE A 913 -26.70 1.52 30.03
C PHE A 913 -26.64 0.19 29.30
N SER A 914 -27.38 0.04 28.22
CA SER A 914 -27.23 -1.10 27.32
C SER A 914 -26.31 -0.72 26.18
N SER A 915 -25.32 -1.54 25.90
CA SER A 915 -24.54 -1.44 24.66
C SER A 915 -25.24 -2.14 23.49
N PHE A 916 -26.46 -2.68 23.72
CA PHE A 916 -27.33 -3.32 22.71
C PHE A 916 -28.79 -3.10 23.07
#